data_34edcb892edae61937ec57d0ff44550a
#
_entry.id   34edcb892edae61937ec57d0ff44550a
#
_cell.length_a   1.000
_cell.length_b   1.000
_cell.length_c   1.000
_cell.angle_alpha   90.00
_cell.angle_beta   90.00
_cell.angle_gamma   90.00
#
_symmetry.space_group_name_H-M   'P 1'
#
loop_
_entity.id
_entity.type
_entity.pdbx_description
1 polymer ?
#
loop_
_entity_poly.entity_id
_entity_poly.type
_entity_poly.pdbx_seq_one_letter_code
_entity_poly.pdbx_strand_id
1 'polypeptide(L)'
;MSTEQAEVVIVGAGLAGSIIAYQLGMAGVEVLVLESGPEIPANRSQYLERFYTSTLKTPESPYPPVTSLDPARDPATQNAPRATIADLILGWNQPKVSYLVQKGPLPFTSTYERVGGGTTWHWVGTCLRMVPNDFRLKSLYRVGVDWPIGYNDLQSAYCRAEAEIGVSADVADQAYLGMTFPEGYAFPMHSIPLSLVDGSFVTAVTGQTFDNLPLVVSPTPAGRNSQPYAGRRVCAGNTNCTPICPIQAKYDATVTMNKALATGKVRVLYRTVASKVTVGPDSNINGIEFKQYQLGDGPVVGTGVALGQRYVIAAHAIETPKLLLNSASTAWPAGVANSSGQVGRSLADHPIYLAWGLMPEGKAIFPYRGPLSTAGIESLRDGAFRSDRAAWRIEIGNEGWNWPAGDPYTTVADFIDGVNNGGANPGNTLVSGTALVKKLNDVFTRQFRIGFLVEQVEDHPDQADSYIVPSAEYKDRLGIPRPEIHYDLSEYTKKGFQQAKVLASHIIKDLLGAQELTQPIGPGLFDYEGVRYSFQGAGHLMGTYRMGDDKTKSVVDKHQRSWDHKNLFLVGDGVFPSTGTSNPSLTIAALSFQAGDTLANDLRAVTMQVQSNKAWQGTGVQLNAQVPRVVRYVSGQWCASKEGGMVDGNGGSRHITYSSYTLPGAAEGALIGRVGDGGTPFLIGDRAQLPVNQQGELQLCINDDLTRQHGAGLTDNVGALTIRVEFGSL
;
A
#
# COMPACT_ATOMS: atom_id res chain seq x y z
N MET A 1 6.26 9.39 33.24
CA MET A 1 5.65 9.32 31.91
C MET A 1 5.87 10.65 31.22
N SER A 2 6.41 10.65 30.01
CA SER A 2 6.49 11.86 29.18
C SER A 2 5.13 12.13 28.51
N THR A 3 4.86 13.41 28.21
CA THR A 3 3.69 13.79 27.42
C THR A 3 4.16 14.45 26.14
N GLU A 4 3.74 13.91 25.03
CA GLU A 4 3.99 14.41 23.68
C GLU A 4 2.70 15.00 23.11
N GLN A 5 2.79 16.11 22.38
CA GLN A 5 1.59 16.76 21.81
C GLN A 5 1.83 17.12 20.35
N ALA A 6 0.77 16.93 19.53
CA ALA A 6 0.67 17.41 18.16
C ALA A 6 -0.82 17.57 17.78
N GLU A 7 -1.12 18.19 16.65
CA GLU A 7 -2.51 18.21 16.16
C GLU A 7 -2.94 16.81 15.70
N VAL A 8 -2.02 16.07 15.07
CA VAL A 8 -2.25 14.68 14.63
C VAL A 8 -1.17 13.76 15.16
N VAL A 9 -1.57 12.64 15.75
CA VAL A 9 -0.68 11.56 16.17
C VAL A 9 -0.85 10.38 15.20
N ILE A 10 0.25 9.93 14.59
CA ILE A 10 0.30 8.78 13.67
C ILE A 10 1.10 7.66 14.32
N VAL A 11 0.60 6.43 14.27
CA VAL A 11 1.34 5.22 14.68
C VAL A 11 1.80 4.48 13.43
N GLY A 12 3.12 4.40 13.26
CA GLY A 12 3.79 3.73 12.14
C GLY A 12 4.30 4.69 11.06
N ALA A 13 5.58 4.54 10.70
CA ALA A 13 6.30 5.29 9.67
C ALA A 13 6.52 4.47 8.38
N GLY A 14 5.61 3.53 8.09
CA GLY A 14 5.56 2.80 6.84
C GLY A 14 4.95 3.62 5.69
N LEU A 15 4.54 2.96 4.61
CA LEU A 15 4.00 3.60 3.40
C LEU A 15 2.82 4.53 3.72
N ALA A 16 1.78 4.02 4.39
CA ALA A 16 0.57 4.78 4.68
C ALA A 16 0.85 5.97 5.62
N GLY A 17 1.53 5.71 6.74
CA GLY A 17 1.83 6.76 7.72
C GLY A 17 2.72 7.87 7.14
N SER A 18 3.69 7.53 6.29
CA SER A 18 4.58 8.49 5.63
C SER A 18 3.83 9.40 4.64
N ILE A 19 2.92 8.85 3.84
CA ILE A 19 2.10 9.62 2.89
C ILE A 19 1.19 10.59 3.64
N ILE A 20 0.50 10.14 4.68
CA ILE A 20 -0.40 10.99 5.47
C ILE A 20 0.39 12.07 6.20
N ALA A 21 1.53 11.72 6.81
CA ALA A 21 2.40 12.69 7.47
C ALA A 21 2.88 13.78 6.50
N TYR A 22 3.27 13.40 5.28
CA TYR A 22 3.69 14.34 4.25
C TYR A 22 2.56 15.29 3.84
N GLN A 23 1.35 14.76 3.53
CA GLN A 23 0.21 15.58 3.16
C GLN A 23 -0.18 16.57 4.26
N LEU A 24 -0.25 16.10 5.51
CA LEU A 24 -0.59 16.94 6.65
C LEU A 24 0.49 18.01 6.92
N GLY A 25 1.76 17.63 6.84
CA GLY A 25 2.86 18.58 6.95
C GLY A 25 2.80 19.69 5.89
N MET A 26 2.51 19.31 4.64
CA MET A 26 2.28 20.26 3.54
C MET A 26 1.02 21.13 3.75
N ALA A 27 0.02 20.63 4.48
CA ALA A 27 -1.17 21.39 4.89
C ALA A 27 -0.92 22.30 6.12
N GLY A 28 0.31 22.32 6.66
CA GLY A 28 0.67 23.12 7.83
C GLY A 28 0.18 22.54 9.16
N VAL A 29 -0.14 21.25 9.20
CA VAL A 29 -0.59 20.54 10.40
C VAL A 29 0.61 19.98 11.16
N GLU A 30 0.63 20.19 12.48
CA GLU A 30 1.66 19.62 13.38
C GLU A 30 1.41 18.12 13.56
N VAL A 31 2.39 17.28 13.18
CA VAL A 31 2.27 15.82 13.19
C VAL A 31 3.36 15.20 14.04
N LEU A 32 2.94 14.27 14.91
CA LEU A 32 3.82 13.36 15.63
C LEU A 32 3.65 11.95 15.10
N VAL A 33 4.74 11.31 14.67
CA VAL A 33 4.75 9.90 14.27
C VAL A 33 5.44 9.07 15.34
N LEU A 34 4.79 8.00 15.80
CA LEU A 34 5.37 6.99 16.69
C LEU A 34 5.78 5.79 15.84
N GLU A 35 7.09 5.56 15.71
CA GLU A 35 7.62 4.42 14.95
C GLU A 35 8.21 3.39 15.90
N SER A 36 7.73 2.15 15.80
CA SER A 36 8.16 1.05 16.67
C SER A 36 9.60 0.62 16.44
N GLY A 37 10.10 0.78 15.23
CA GLY A 37 11.45 0.37 14.86
C GLY A 37 12.51 1.46 14.99
N PRO A 38 13.78 1.11 14.74
CA PRO A 38 14.87 2.06 14.69
C PRO A 38 14.78 2.95 13.45
N GLU A 39 15.42 4.10 13.56
CA GLU A 39 15.68 4.97 12.41
C GLU A 39 16.66 4.30 11.44
N ILE A 40 16.40 4.42 10.15
CA ILE A 40 17.38 4.07 9.12
C ILE A 40 18.42 5.19 9.04
N PRO A 41 19.72 4.88 9.03
CA PRO A 41 20.74 5.88 8.86
C PRO A 41 20.49 6.73 7.61
N ALA A 42 20.53 8.04 7.76
CA ALA A 42 20.40 8.98 6.63
C ALA A 42 21.49 8.75 5.56
N ASN A 43 22.66 8.32 6.00
CA ASN A 43 23.76 7.92 5.12
C ASN A 43 23.53 6.48 4.64
N ARG A 44 23.12 6.33 3.40
CA ARG A 44 22.87 5.02 2.78
C ARG A 44 24.11 4.12 2.76
N SER A 45 25.32 4.67 2.67
CA SER A 45 26.55 3.87 2.73
C SER A 45 26.71 3.16 4.09
N GLN A 46 26.35 3.81 5.20
CA GLN A 46 26.35 3.16 6.52
C GLN A 46 25.31 2.04 6.61
N TYR A 47 24.15 2.22 5.99
CA TYR A 47 23.14 1.18 5.95
C TYR A 47 23.60 -0.04 5.13
N LEU A 48 24.21 0.20 3.96
CA LEU A 48 24.82 -0.85 3.14
C LEU A 48 25.98 -1.55 3.84
N GLU A 49 26.83 -0.80 4.54
CA GLU A 49 27.93 -1.38 5.33
C GLU A 49 27.41 -2.38 6.36
N ARG A 50 26.35 -2.04 7.10
CA ARG A 50 25.70 -2.98 8.03
C ARG A 50 25.24 -4.26 7.32
N PHE A 51 24.67 -4.15 6.14
CA PHE A 51 24.25 -5.30 5.35
C PHE A 51 25.44 -6.18 4.96
N TYR A 52 26.51 -5.58 4.42
CA TYR A 52 27.68 -6.33 3.94
C TYR A 52 28.56 -6.89 5.05
N THR A 53 28.59 -6.26 6.20
CA THR A 53 29.37 -6.72 7.37
C THR A 53 28.60 -7.69 8.26
N SER A 54 27.30 -7.85 8.07
CA SER A 54 26.50 -8.82 8.81
C SER A 54 26.89 -10.24 8.45
N THR A 55 26.94 -11.11 9.46
CA THR A 55 27.24 -12.55 9.26
C THR A 55 26.13 -13.28 8.53
N LEU A 56 24.88 -12.85 8.74
CA LEU A 56 23.72 -13.39 8.03
C LEU A 56 23.28 -12.43 6.95
N LYS A 57 23.34 -12.83 5.70
CA LYS A 57 22.87 -12.06 4.55
C LYS A 57 21.36 -12.28 4.34
N THR A 58 20.59 -12.07 5.40
CA THR A 58 19.14 -12.17 5.43
C THR A 58 18.49 -10.80 5.22
N PRO A 59 17.18 -10.73 4.99
CA PRO A 59 16.44 -9.47 4.98
C PRO A 59 16.66 -8.57 6.20
N GLU A 60 16.98 -9.15 7.36
CA GLU A 60 17.28 -8.39 8.58
C GLU A 60 18.74 -7.91 8.66
N SER A 61 19.58 -8.24 7.71
CA SER A 61 21.00 -7.94 7.77
C SER A 61 21.38 -6.50 8.05
N PRO A 62 20.63 -5.46 7.63
CA PRO A 62 20.91 -4.09 8.04
C PRO A 62 20.48 -3.77 9.48
N TYR A 63 19.71 -4.65 10.11
CA TYR A 63 19.22 -4.47 11.47
C TYR A 63 20.14 -5.20 12.46
N PRO A 64 20.09 -4.84 13.75
CA PRO A 64 20.80 -5.61 14.76
C PRO A 64 20.40 -7.08 14.61
N PRO A 65 21.35 -7.99 14.37
CA PRO A 65 21.01 -9.39 14.18
C PRO A 65 20.26 -9.91 15.41
N VAL A 66 19.27 -10.75 15.19
CA VAL A 66 18.85 -11.70 16.20
C VAL A 66 20.07 -12.59 16.39
N THR A 67 20.81 -12.38 17.47
CA THR A 67 22.14 -12.94 17.64
C THR A 67 22.15 -14.45 17.82
N SER A 68 21.01 -15.05 18.10
CA SER A 68 20.80 -16.49 18.08
C SER A 68 19.31 -16.82 18.17
N LEU A 69 18.86 -17.74 17.35
CA LEU A 69 17.55 -18.41 17.52
C LEU A 69 17.59 -19.43 18.68
N ASP A 70 18.76 -19.65 19.30
CA ASP A 70 18.92 -20.52 20.43
C ASP A 70 18.65 -19.75 21.73
N PRO A 71 17.52 -20.05 22.40
CA PRO A 71 17.17 -19.44 23.67
C PRO A 71 18.23 -19.60 24.78
N ALA A 72 19.07 -20.63 24.68
CA ALA A 72 20.13 -20.87 25.65
C ALA A 72 21.33 -19.92 25.44
N ARG A 73 21.52 -19.45 24.20
CA ARG A 73 22.62 -18.53 23.84
C ARG A 73 22.23 -17.06 23.93
N ASP A 74 20.97 -16.74 23.69
CA ASP A 74 20.43 -15.39 23.89
C ASP A 74 19.08 -15.46 24.62
N PRO A 75 19.09 -15.43 25.96
CA PRO A 75 17.86 -15.42 26.75
C PRO A 75 16.92 -14.25 26.43
N ALA A 76 17.44 -13.23 25.80
CA ALA A 76 16.66 -12.08 25.38
C ALA A 76 15.72 -12.39 24.19
N THR A 77 16.05 -13.39 23.39
CA THR A 77 15.19 -13.85 22.27
C THR A 77 14.07 -14.76 22.74
N GLN A 78 14.15 -15.34 23.95
CA GLN A 78 13.16 -16.29 24.46
C GLN A 78 11.76 -15.70 24.60
N ASN A 79 11.65 -14.41 24.89
CA ASN A 79 10.38 -13.80 25.28
C ASN A 79 9.83 -12.81 24.23
N ALA A 80 10.65 -12.34 23.28
CA ALA A 80 10.23 -11.36 22.29
C ALA A 80 11.12 -11.34 21.05
N PRO A 81 11.11 -12.37 20.20
CA PRO A 81 11.74 -12.28 18.90
C PRO A 81 11.11 -11.12 18.12
N ARG A 82 11.91 -10.47 17.28
CA ARG A 82 11.42 -9.42 16.39
C ARG A 82 10.48 -10.01 15.36
N ALA A 83 9.51 -9.23 14.93
CA ALA A 83 8.71 -9.56 13.76
C ALA A 83 9.56 -9.30 12.50
N THR A 84 10.18 -10.32 11.99
CA THR A 84 11.05 -10.29 10.81
C THR A 84 10.72 -11.43 9.86
N ILE A 85 11.16 -11.33 8.61
CA ILE A 85 10.93 -12.38 7.60
C ILE A 85 11.54 -13.73 8.05
N ALA A 86 12.71 -13.72 8.69
CA ALA A 86 13.38 -14.96 9.13
C ALA A 86 12.58 -15.73 10.20
N ASP A 87 11.81 -15.04 11.03
CA ASP A 87 11.04 -15.68 12.10
C ASP A 87 9.90 -16.57 11.60
N LEU A 88 9.44 -16.38 10.37
CA LEU A 88 8.29 -17.10 9.83
C LEU A 88 8.57 -18.55 9.51
N ILE A 89 9.72 -18.86 8.95
CA ILE A 89 10.05 -20.23 8.51
C ILE A 89 10.28 -21.15 9.70
N LEU A 90 10.80 -20.59 10.80
CA LEU A 90 11.16 -21.33 12.00
C LEU A 90 10.10 -21.29 13.09
N GLY A 91 9.10 -20.42 12.98
CA GLY A 91 8.23 -20.06 14.09
C GLY A 91 6.89 -20.78 14.16
N TRP A 92 6.46 -21.48 13.10
CA TRP A 92 5.15 -22.14 13.12
C TRP A 92 5.11 -23.26 14.15
N ASN A 93 4.12 -23.18 15.06
CA ASN A 93 4.01 -24.05 16.24
C ASN A 93 5.19 -23.96 17.23
N GLN A 94 6.00 -22.90 17.13
CA GLN A 94 7.15 -22.65 18.01
C GLN A 94 7.08 -21.25 18.64
N PRO A 95 6.11 -20.98 19.54
CA PRO A 95 5.88 -19.63 20.08
C PRO A 95 7.05 -19.07 20.90
N LYS A 96 8.04 -19.89 21.26
CA LYS A 96 9.24 -19.44 21.95
C LYS A 96 10.31 -18.85 21.03
N VAL A 97 10.25 -19.15 19.74
CA VAL A 97 11.25 -18.70 18.75
C VAL A 97 10.70 -17.67 17.78
N SER A 98 9.39 -17.56 17.62
CA SER A 98 8.73 -16.61 16.70
C SER A 98 7.98 -15.53 17.45
N TYR A 99 8.06 -14.29 16.97
CA TYR A 99 7.22 -13.20 17.48
C TYR A 99 5.72 -13.48 17.25
N LEU A 100 5.37 -14.04 16.11
CA LEU A 100 3.99 -14.43 15.78
C LEU A 100 3.63 -15.73 16.51
N VAL A 101 2.54 -15.70 17.29
CA VAL A 101 2.00 -16.88 17.96
C VAL A 101 0.97 -17.51 17.04
N GLN A 102 1.35 -18.56 16.33
CA GLN A 102 0.50 -19.15 15.30
C GLN A 102 -0.27 -20.35 15.84
N LYS A 103 -1.60 -20.34 15.74
CA LYS A 103 -2.52 -21.37 16.25
C LYS A 103 -3.56 -21.85 15.24
N GLY A 104 -3.54 -21.35 14.02
CA GLY A 104 -4.44 -21.81 12.96
C GLY A 104 -4.11 -23.19 12.40
N PRO A 105 -4.98 -23.77 11.57
CA PRO A 105 -4.71 -25.03 10.88
C PRO A 105 -3.58 -24.93 9.87
N LEU A 106 -3.35 -23.74 9.30
CA LEU A 106 -2.27 -23.46 8.38
C LEU A 106 -1.32 -22.38 8.94
N PRO A 107 -0.04 -22.42 8.59
CA PRO A 107 0.89 -21.37 8.96
C PRO A 107 0.60 -20.09 8.17
N PHE A 108 0.58 -18.95 8.84
CA PHE A 108 0.64 -17.65 8.19
C PHE A 108 2.10 -17.35 7.84
N THR A 109 2.41 -17.37 6.55
CA THR A 109 3.79 -17.35 6.07
C THR A 109 4.24 -15.96 5.58
N SER A 110 3.48 -14.91 5.91
CA SER A 110 3.83 -13.53 5.65
C SER A 110 4.22 -12.77 6.91
N THR A 111 5.03 -11.74 6.76
CA THR A 111 5.53 -10.91 7.85
C THR A 111 5.74 -9.46 7.45
N TYR A 112 6.28 -8.69 8.38
CA TYR A 112 6.52 -7.26 8.24
C TYR A 112 7.81 -6.85 8.95
N GLU A 113 8.26 -5.62 8.70
CA GLU A 113 9.45 -5.07 9.33
C GLU A 113 9.12 -3.94 10.29
N ARG A 114 9.79 -3.97 11.46
CA ARG A 114 9.78 -2.89 12.45
C ARG A 114 11.01 -1.99 12.28
N VAL A 115 10.90 -1.04 11.35
CA VAL A 115 11.97 -0.10 11.02
C VAL A 115 11.37 1.12 10.32
N GLY A 116 12.01 2.26 10.41
CA GLY A 116 11.61 3.44 9.62
C GLY A 116 11.49 3.10 8.13
N GLY A 117 10.33 3.36 7.53
CA GLY A 117 9.99 2.93 6.18
C GLY A 117 9.26 1.58 6.10
N GLY A 118 9.24 0.78 7.18
CA GLY A 118 8.50 -0.47 7.28
C GLY A 118 8.84 -1.48 6.19
N THR A 119 7.86 -2.30 5.82
CA THR A 119 8.01 -3.41 4.83
C THR A 119 8.38 -2.95 3.42
N THR A 120 8.35 -1.64 3.11
CA THR A 120 8.83 -1.13 1.82
C THR A 120 10.33 -1.37 1.58
N TRP A 121 11.09 -1.76 2.59
CA TRP A 121 12.45 -2.23 2.40
C TRP A 121 12.51 -3.57 1.67
N HIS A 122 11.57 -4.47 1.94
CA HIS A 122 11.56 -5.85 1.42
C HIS A 122 10.65 -6.06 0.21
N TRP A 123 9.74 -5.14 -0.08
CA TRP A 123 8.89 -5.29 -1.24
C TRP A 123 9.70 -5.25 -2.55
N VAL A 124 9.19 -5.89 -3.58
CA VAL A 124 9.86 -5.91 -4.90
C VAL A 124 9.50 -4.69 -5.76
N GLY A 125 8.61 -3.83 -5.30
CA GLY A 125 8.23 -2.59 -5.99
C GLY A 125 7.08 -2.78 -6.99
N THR A 126 6.32 -3.85 -6.93
CA THR A 126 5.16 -4.05 -7.81
C THR A 126 4.04 -3.08 -7.47
N CYS A 127 3.56 -2.33 -8.48
CA CYS A 127 2.61 -1.22 -8.33
C CYS A 127 1.41 -1.36 -9.28
N LEU A 128 0.72 -2.49 -9.22
CA LEU A 128 -0.48 -2.73 -10.02
C LEU A 128 -1.69 -2.02 -9.40
N ARG A 129 -2.52 -1.38 -10.24
CA ARG A 129 -3.88 -1.00 -9.83
C ARG A 129 -4.75 -2.24 -9.67
N MET A 130 -5.71 -2.23 -8.75
CA MET A 130 -6.77 -3.23 -8.73
C MET A 130 -7.63 -3.11 -10.00
N VAL A 131 -8.08 -4.24 -10.55
CA VAL A 131 -9.02 -4.20 -11.68
C VAL A 131 -10.40 -3.75 -11.19
N PRO A 132 -11.22 -3.11 -12.05
CA PRO A 132 -12.51 -2.55 -11.60
C PRO A 132 -13.43 -3.58 -10.91
N ASN A 133 -13.40 -4.83 -11.34
CA ASN A 133 -14.24 -5.89 -10.78
C ASN A 133 -13.75 -6.41 -9.41
N ASP A 134 -12.52 -6.13 -8.99
CA ASP A 134 -12.04 -6.44 -7.63
C ASP A 134 -12.87 -5.72 -6.54
N PHE A 135 -13.46 -4.58 -6.87
CA PHE A 135 -14.31 -3.80 -5.97
C PHE A 135 -15.75 -4.31 -5.87
N ARG A 136 -16.16 -5.29 -6.71
CA ARG A 136 -17.53 -5.72 -6.92
C ARG A 136 -17.71 -7.24 -6.84
N LEU A 137 -16.94 -7.93 -6.01
CA LEU A 137 -16.93 -9.40 -5.92
C LEU A 137 -18.31 -9.97 -5.59
N LYS A 138 -19.00 -9.38 -4.60
CA LYS A 138 -20.32 -9.86 -4.18
C LYS A 138 -21.38 -9.65 -5.25
N SER A 139 -21.42 -8.45 -5.83
CA SER A 139 -22.40 -8.08 -6.84
C SER A 139 -22.23 -8.87 -8.13
N LEU A 140 -20.99 -9.10 -8.58
CA LEU A 140 -20.68 -9.72 -9.87
C LEU A 140 -20.57 -11.24 -9.78
N TYR A 141 -19.88 -11.75 -8.75
CA TYR A 141 -19.50 -13.16 -8.66
C TYR A 141 -20.15 -13.89 -7.49
N ARG A 142 -20.90 -13.16 -6.62
CA ARG A 142 -21.57 -13.69 -5.42
C ARG A 142 -20.61 -14.24 -4.36
N VAL A 143 -19.37 -13.77 -4.36
CA VAL A 143 -18.29 -14.19 -3.46
C VAL A 143 -17.90 -13.01 -2.58
N GLY A 144 -17.52 -13.26 -1.33
CA GLY A 144 -17.00 -12.24 -0.41
C GLY A 144 -17.94 -11.06 -0.18
N VAL A 145 -17.41 -9.86 -0.25
CA VAL A 145 -18.12 -8.58 -0.05
C VAL A 145 -17.72 -7.57 -1.12
N ASP A 146 -18.60 -6.60 -1.41
CA ASP A 146 -18.24 -5.45 -2.23
C ASP A 146 -17.48 -4.41 -1.39
N TRP A 147 -16.61 -3.66 -2.03
CA TRP A 147 -16.01 -2.48 -1.43
C TRP A 147 -17.03 -1.33 -1.38
N PRO A 148 -17.00 -0.43 -0.37
CA PRO A 148 -17.86 0.76 -0.32
C PRO A 148 -17.44 1.84 -1.31
N ILE A 149 -16.38 1.60 -2.08
CA ILE A 149 -15.82 2.46 -3.13
C ILE A 149 -15.58 1.62 -4.38
N GLY A 150 -15.55 2.29 -5.53
CA GLY A 150 -15.20 1.67 -6.80
C GLY A 150 -13.87 2.14 -7.35
N TYR A 151 -13.47 1.57 -8.48
CA TYR A 151 -12.22 1.94 -9.17
C TYR A 151 -12.13 3.46 -9.47
N ASN A 152 -13.24 4.06 -9.93
CA ASN A 152 -13.26 5.48 -10.31
C ASN A 152 -13.09 6.41 -9.09
N ASP A 153 -13.52 5.99 -7.90
CA ASP A 153 -13.32 6.76 -6.67
C ASP A 153 -11.84 6.86 -6.29
N LEU A 154 -11.01 5.91 -6.76
CA LEU A 154 -9.56 5.87 -6.50
C LEU A 154 -8.71 6.42 -7.65
N GLN A 155 -9.28 6.70 -8.82
CA GLN A 155 -8.50 7.02 -10.03
C GLN A 155 -7.52 8.19 -9.82
N SER A 156 -7.99 9.30 -9.26
CA SER A 156 -7.15 10.46 -8.96
C SER A 156 -6.09 10.15 -7.89
N ALA A 157 -6.47 9.39 -6.87
CA ALA A 157 -5.55 9.00 -5.80
C ALA A 157 -4.48 8.01 -6.31
N TYR A 158 -4.83 7.11 -7.23
CA TYR A 158 -3.84 6.25 -7.92
C TYR A 158 -2.81 7.08 -8.68
N CYS A 159 -3.23 8.08 -9.47
CA CYS A 159 -2.29 8.96 -10.19
C CYS A 159 -1.31 9.68 -9.24
N ARG A 160 -1.80 10.13 -8.08
CA ARG A 160 -0.97 10.77 -7.05
C ARG A 160 0.01 9.76 -6.41
N ALA A 161 -0.46 8.58 -6.11
CA ALA A 161 0.36 7.50 -5.55
C ALA A 161 1.46 7.06 -6.53
N GLU A 162 1.12 6.92 -7.81
CA GLU A 162 2.07 6.60 -8.88
C GLU A 162 3.14 7.69 -9.03
N ALA A 163 2.75 8.96 -8.95
CA ALA A 163 3.69 10.09 -8.98
C ALA A 163 4.61 10.11 -7.75
N GLU A 164 4.08 9.87 -6.54
CA GLU A 164 4.87 9.88 -5.31
C GLU A 164 5.87 8.72 -5.26
N ILE A 165 5.43 7.53 -5.61
CA ILE A 165 6.28 6.34 -5.67
C ILE A 165 7.29 6.43 -6.81
N GLY A 166 6.93 7.07 -7.91
CA GLY A 166 7.67 7.03 -9.17
C GLY A 166 7.45 5.68 -9.85
N VAL A 167 6.24 5.45 -10.35
CA VAL A 167 5.90 4.18 -11.02
C VAL A 167 6.37 4.21 -12.47
N SER A 168 7.09 3.17 -12.86
CA SER A 168 7.48 2.88 -14.24
C SER A 168 6.44 1.96 -14.88
N ALA A 169 5.68 2.45 -15.85
CA ALA A 169 4.67 1.71 -16.58
C ALA A 169 4.22 2.46 -17.84
N ASP A 170 3.49 1.80 -18.71
CA ASP A 170 2.82 2.40 -19.85
C ASP A 170 1.30 2.10 -19.81
N VAL A 171 0.48 3.10 -20.14
CA VAL A 171 -0.99 2.98 -20.09
C VAL A 171 -1.48 1.85 -20.99
N ALA A 172 -0.87 1.70 -22.18
CA ALA A 172 -1.24 0.66 -23.15
C ALA A 172 -1.12 -0.76 -22.57
N ASP A 173 -0.15 -0.98 -21.68
CA ASP A 173 0.09 -2.29 -21.06
C ASP A 173 -0.95 -2.65 -19.99
N GLN A 174 -1.79 -1.70 -19.56
CA GLN A 174 -2.77 -1.85 -18.49
C GLN A 174 -4.22 -1.74 -18.95
N ALA A 175 -4.48 -1.02 -20.05
CA ALA A 175 -5.84 -0.69 -20.49
C ALA A 175 -6.69 -1.94 -20.84
N TYR A 176 -6.08 -3.00 -21.34
CA TYR A 176 -6.78 -4.24 -21.70
C TYR A 176 -7.41 -4.97 -20.51
N LEU A 177 -7.03 -4.62 -19.28
CA LEU A 177 -7.58 -5.17 -18.04
C LEU A 177 -8.87 -4.43 -17.59
N GLY A 178 -9.43 -3.55 -18.43
CA GLY A 178 -10.62 -2.75 -18.12
C GLY A 178 -10.34 -1.52 -17.25
N MET A 179 -9.07 -1.22 -16.96
CA MET A 179 -8.69 -0.02 -16.24
C MET A 179 -8.81 1.21 -17.14
N THR A 180 -9.29 2.31 -16.56
CA THR A 180 -9.40 3.61 -17.23
C THR A 180 -8.40 4.59 -16.59
N PHE A 181 -7.96 5.56 -17.39
CA PHE A 181 -7.03 6.60 -16.97
C PHE A 181 -7.60 7.97 -17.38
N PRO A 182 -7.25 9.05 -16.66
CA PRO A 182 -7.61 10.40 -17.09
C PRO A 182 -7.09 10.69 -18.50
N GLU A 183 -7.77 11.54 -19.24
CA GLU A 183 -7.33 11.97 -20.58
C GLU A 183 -5.94 12.58 -20.52
N GLY A 184 -5.04 12.14 -21.42
CA GLY A 184 -3.67 12.58 -21.47
C GLY A 184 -2.76 12.09 -20.33
N TYR A 185 -3.25 11.17 -19.49
CA TYR A 185 -2.43 10.62 -18.42
C TYR A 185 -1.25 9.80 -18.96
N ALA A 186 -0.09 9.99 -18.36
CA ALA A 186 1.08 9.17 -18.52
C ALA A 186 1.68 8.84 -17.15
N PHE A 187 2.19 7.63 -16.99
CA PHE A 187 2.98 7.27 -15.80
C PHE A 187 4.24 8.14 -15.68
N PRO A 188 4.79 8.31 -14.47
CA PRO A 188 6.02 9.10 -14.27
C PRO A 188 7.20 8.67 -15.13
N MET A 189 7.27 7.39 -15.47
CA MET A 189 8.36 6.79 -16.27
C MET A 189 7.80 5.66 -17.12
N HIS A 190 8.46 5.39 -18.25
CA HIS A 190 8.15 4.23 -19.10
C HIS A 190 8.38 2.92 -18.36
N SER A 191 7.73 1.86 -18.82
CA SER A 191 7.91 0.48 -18.34
C SER A 191 9.38 0.07 -18.34
N ILE A 192 9.77 -0.72 -17.35
CA ILE A 192 11.08 -1.38 -17.37
C ILE A 192 11.08 -2.41 -18.50
N PRO A 193 12.13 -2.46 -19.35
CA PRO A 193 12.20 -3.43 -20.43
C PRO A 193 12.07 -4.87 -19.95
N LEU A 194 11.44 -5.71 -20.75
CA LEU A 194 11.31 -7.14 -20.49
C LEU A 194 12.69 -7.81 -20.36
N SER A 195 12.80 -8.75 -19.43
CA SER A 195 13.98 -9.59 -19.26
C SER A 195 14.03 -10.68 -20.34
N LEU A 196 15.17 -11.40 -20.40
CA LEU A 196 15.30 -12.57 -21.28
C LEU A 196 14.30 -13.68 -20.91
N VAL A 197 14.02 -13.83 -19.61
CA VAL A 197 12.99 -14.76 -19.13
C VAL A 197 11.63 -14.35 -19.66
N ASP A 198 11.25 -13.10 -19.49
CA ASP A 198 9.96 -12.58 -19.95
C ASP A 198 9.77 -12.79 -21.45
N GLY A 199 10.81 -12.51 -22.25
CA GLY A 199 10.80 -12.73 -23.71
C GLY A 199 10.55 -14.19 -24.10
N SER A 200 11.05 -15.14 -23.30
CA SER A 200 10.80 -16.58 -23.50
C SER A 200 9.32 -16.91 -23.22
N PHE A 201 8.74 -16.32 -22.19
CA PHE A 201 7.31 -16.48 -21.89
C PHE A 201 6.42 -15.82 -22.95
N VAL A 202 6.75 -14.59 -23.42
CA VAL A 202 6.03 -13.95 -24.51
C VAL A 202 5.94 -14.90 -25.72
N THR A 203 7.08 -15.47 -26.11
CA THR A 203 7.12 -16.40 -27.25
C THR A 203 6.27 -17.65 -27.03
N ALA A 204 6.32 -18.20 -25.82
CA ALA A 204 5.64 -19.46 -25.49
C ALA A 204 4.12 -19.30 -25.40
N VAL A 205 3.62 -18.19 -24.83
CA VAL A 205 2.18 -18.03 -24.54
C VAL A 205 1.42 -17.25 -25.60
N THR A 206 2.10 -16.63 -26.58
CA THR A 206 1.42 -15.89 -27.65
C THR A 206 0.44 -16.78 -28.43
N GLY A 207 -0.83 -16.34 -28.50
CA GLY A 207 -1.92 -17.08 -29.13
C GLY A 207 -2.50 -18.21 -28.30
N GLN A 208 -1.99 -18.44 -27.09
CA GLN A 208 -2.55 -19.42 -26.16
C GLN A 208 -3.67 -18.81 -25.30
N THR A 209 -4.56 -19.67 -24.82
CA THR A 209 -5.69 -19.28 -23.97
C THR A 209 -5.79 -20.21 -22.75
N PHE A 210 -6.37 -19.70 -21.67
CA PHE A 210 -6.81 -20.47 -20.52
C PHE A 210 -8.15 -19.89 -20.02
N ASP A 211 -9.10 -20.73 -19.66
CA ASP A 211 -10.48 -20.32 -19.32
C ASP A 211 -11.13 -19.39 -20.40
N ASN A 212 -10.84 -19.63 -21.66
CA ASN A 212 -11.25 -18.82 -22.82
C ASN A 212 -10.69 -17.38 -22.80
N LEU A 213 -9.68 -17.09 -21.97
CA LEU A 213 -8.99 -15.81 -21.93
C LEU A 213 -7.62 -15.93 -22.56
N PRO A 214 -7.13 -14.93 -23.31
CA PRO A 214 -5.80 -14.96 -23.89
C PRO A 214 -4.73 -14.89 -22.81
N LEU A 215 -3.64 -15.63 -22.96
CA LEU A 215 -2.45 -15.48 -22.11
C LEU A 215 -1.62 -14.32 -22.64
N VAL A 216 -1.56 -13.22 -21.91
CA VAL A 216 -0.83 -12.01 -22.29
C VAL A 216 0.25 -11.71 -21.27
N VAL A 217 1.51 -11.75 -21.70
CA VAL A 217 2.64 -11.25 -20.90
C VAL A 217 2.73 -9.74 -21.09
N SER A 218 2.63 -9.00 -20.02
CA SER A 218 2.81 -7.55 -20.03
C SER A 218 3.81 -7.07 -18.98
N PRO A 219 4.51 -5.94 -19.23
CA PRO A 219 5.35 -5.31 -18.23
C PRO A 219 4.57 -5.04 -16.94
N THR A 220 5.18 -5.35 -15.81
CA THR A 220 4.58 -5.10 -14.50
C THR A 220 4.87 -3.66 -14.07
N PRO A 221 3.86 -2.82 -13.79
CA PRO A 221 4.05 -1.50 -13.18
C PRO A 221 4.91 -1.60 -11.92
N ALA A 222 5.95 -0.79 -11.83
CA ALA A 222 6.95 -0.95 -10.80
C ALA A 222 7.39 0.38 -10.17
N GLY A 223 7.42 0.44 -8.84
CA GLY A 223 8.06 1.50 -8.06
C GLY A 223 9.58 1.43 -8.10
N ARG A 224 10.13 1.20 -9.28
CA ARG A 224 11.57 1.12 -9.59
C ARG A 224 11.85 2.02 -10.79
N ASN A 225 12.86 2.85 -10.69
CA ASN A 225 13.14 3.85 -11.70
C ASN A 225 13.66 3.24 -13.02
N SER A 226 12.95 3.42 -14.13
CA SER A 226 13.42 3.11 -15.48
C SER A 226 14.25 4.26 -16.08
N GLN A 227 14.16 5.45 -15.53
CA GLN A 227 14.98 6.64 -15.77
C GLN A 227 15.22 7.40 -14.47
N PRO A 228 16.12 8.38 -14.37
CA PRO A 228 16.28 9.18 -13.15
C PRO A 228 14.97 9.88 -12.79
N TYR A 229 14.51 9.70 -11.54
CA TYR A 229 13.26 10.28 -11.06
C TYR A 229 13.34 10.59 -9.56
N ALA A 230 12.84 11.77 -9.16
CA ALA A 230 12.79 12.22 -7.77
C ALA A 230 14.12 12.04 -7.00
N GLY A 231 15.24 12.37 -7.64
CA GLY A 231 16.58 12.25 -7.07
C GLY A 231 17.14 10.82 -6.98
N ARG A 232 16.38 9.81 -7.42
CA ARG A 232 16.77 8.40 -7.40
C ARG A 232 17.34 7.96 -8.74
N ARG A 233 18.30 7.03 -8.68
CA ARG A 233 19.00 6.49 -9.87
C ARG A 233 18.11 5.52 -10.65
N VAL A 234 18.51 5.25 -11.89
CA VAL A 234 17.97 4.17 -12.74
C VAL A 234 18.26 2.81 -12.11
N CYS A 235 17.32 1.88 -12.22
CA CYS A 235 17.52 0.48 -11.83
C CYS A 235 18.66 -0.14 -12.63
N ALA A 236 19.61 -0.75 -11.93
CA ALA A 236 20.77 -1.41 -12.54
C ALA A 236 20.51 -2.89 -12.93
N GLY A 237 19.30 -3.40 -12.66
CA GLY A 237 18.95 -4.78 -13.01
C GLY A 237 19.79 -5.85 -12.32
N ASN A 238 20.19 -5.62 -11.07
CA ASN A 238 21.09 -6.50 -10.32
C ASN A 238 20.38 -7.54 -9.44
N THR A 239 19.07 -7.71 -9.57
CA THR A 239 18.20 -8.59 -8.79
C THR A 239 18.14 -8.35 -7.27
N ASN A 240 18.86 -7.37 -6.73
CA ASN A 240 18.88 -7.02 -5.31
C ASN A 240 17.73 -6.07 -4.91
N CYS A 241 16.48 -6.38 -5.29
CA CYS A 241 15.32 -5.63 -4.82
C CYS A 241 15.04 -5.94 -3.35
N THR A 242 15.26 -7.18 -2.94
CA THR A 242 15.15 -7.72 -1.60
C THR A 242 16.50 -8.29 -1.18
N PRO A 243 16.98 -8.09 0.03
CA PRO A 243 16.38 -7.36 1.14
C PRO A 243 16.55 -5.84 1.04
N ILE A 244 17.44 -5.34 0.19
CA ILE A 244 17.74 -3.93 0.06
C ILE A 244 18.15 -3.58 -1.37
N CYS A 245 17.57 -2.53 -1.94
CA CYS A 245 18.07 -1.95 -3.18
C CYS A 245 19.29 -1.06 -2.87
N PRO A 246 20.51 -1.45 -3.25
CA PRO A 246 21.74 -0.75 -2.84
C PRO A 246 21.84 0.67 -3.38
N ILE A 247 21.20 0.96 -4.50
CA ILE A 247 21.25 2.25 -5.19
C ILE A 247 19.98 3.09 -5.06
N GLN A 248 18.99 2.61 -4.27
CA GLN A 248 17.68 3.25 -4.09
C GLN A 248 16.93 3.54 -5.40
N ALA A 249 17.13 2.75 -6.43
CA ALA A 249 16.30 2.81 -7.63
C ALA A 249 14.86 2.35 -7.36
N LYS A 250 14.69 1.40 -6.42
CA LYS A 250 13.40 1.01 -5.87
C LYS A 250 12.97 2.02 -4.79
N TYR A 251 11.71 2.44 -4.82
CA TYR A 251 11.12 3.27 -3.78
C TYR A 251 11.08 2.54 -2.44
N ASP A 252 11.34 3.26 -1.37
CA ASP A 252 11.02 2.91 0.01
C ASP A 252 10.39 4.14 0.71
N ALA A 253 9.59 3.92 1.74
CA ALA A 253 8.79 4.98 2.36
C ALA A 253 9.61 6.05 3.09
N THR A 254 10.92 5.83 3.29
CA THR A 254 11.80 6.89 3.82
C THR A 254 11.92 8.07 2.86
N VAL A 255 11.72 7.85 1.55
CA VAL A 255 11.68 8.92 0.54
C VAL A 255 10.57 9.92 0.88
N THR A 256 9.35 9.42 1.14
CA THR A 256 8.21 10.27 1.50
C THR A 256 8.32 10.81 2.91
N MET A 257 8.79 10.01 3.88
CA MET A 257 9.00 10.48 5.25
C MET A 257 10.02 11.63 5.32
N ASN A 258 11.10 11.57 4.53
CA ASN A 258 12.07 12.67 4.45
C ASN A 258 11.43 13.96 3.89
N LYS A 259 10.53 13.85 2.90
CA LYS A 259 9.74 15.01 2.44
C LYS A 259 8.82 15.54 3.55
N ALA A 260 8.20 14.66 4.33
CA ALA A 260 7.36 15.04 5.46
C ALA A 260 8.17 15.80 6.52
N LEU A 261 9.32 15.30 6.91
CA LEU A 261 10.23 15.97 7.85
C LEU A 261 10.70 17.33 7.34
N ALA A 262 10.99 17.44 6.03
CA ALA A 262 11.42 18.68 5.41
C ALA A 262 10.36 19.80 5.43
N THR A 263 9.09 19.50 5.69
CA THR A 263 8.04 20.52 5.90
C THR A 263 8.24 21.31 7.18
N GLY A 264 9.05 20.82 8.14
CA GLY A 264 9.21 21.41 9.46
C GLY A 264 8.00 21.25 10.38
N LYS A 265 6.96 20.49 9.95
CA LYS A 265 5.72 20.25 10.67
C LYS A 265 5.59 18.83 11.22
N VAL A 266 6.47 17.95 10.80
CA VAL A 266 6.43 16.52 11.14
C VAL A 266 7.66 16.17 11.97
N ARG A 267 7.44 15.41 13.03
CA ARG A 267 8.51 14.78 13.83
C ARG A 267 8.22 13.31 14.08
N VAL A 268 9.26 12.51 14.17
CA VAL A 268 9.17 11.06 14.38
C VAL A 268 9.88 10.69 15.69
N LEU A 269 9.22 9.86 16.49
CA LEU A 269 9.85 9.18 17.62
C LEU A 269 10.08 7.71 17.24
N TYR A 270 11.33 7.38 16.97
CA TYR A 270 11.75 6.01 16.69
C TYR A 270 11.88 5.18 17.95
N ARG A 271 11.89 3.85 17.83
CA ARG A 271 11.92 2.89 18.95
C ARG A 271 10.83 3.17 19.99
N THR A 272 9.66 3.59 19.50
CA THR A 272 8.53 4.03 20.30
C THR A 272 7.31 3.20 19.92
N VAL A 273 6.98 2.21 20.74
CA VAL A 273 5.91 1.24 20.47
C VAL A 273 4.62 1.71 21.14
N ALA A 274 3.59 1.96 20.36
CA ALA A 274 2.24 2.22 20.86
C ALA A 274 1.74 0.98 21.62
N SER A 275 1.34 1.15 22.87
CA SER A 275 0.98 0.05 23.77
C SER A 275 -0.50 0.02 24.14
N LYS A 276 -1.17 1.18 24.08
CA LYS A 276 -2.60 1.30 24.39
C LYS A 276 -3.19 2.55 23.77
N VAL A 277 -4.41 2.44 23.27
CA VAL A 277 -5.24 3.57 22.85
C VAL A 277 -6.25 3.87 23.96
N THR A 278 -6.35 5.11 24.39
CA THR A 278 -7.27 5.53 25.45
C THR A 278 -8.44 6.31 24.89
N VAL A 279 -9.63 6.05 25.43
CA VAL A 279 -10.90 6.66 24.97
C VAL A 279 -11.44 7.55 26.07
N GLY A 280 -11.81 8.76 25.70
CA GLY A 280 -12.45 9.74 26.59
C GLY A 280 -13.94 9.47 26.80
N PRO A 281 -14.56 10.19 27.74
CA PRO A 281 -16.00 10.04 28.05
C PRO A 281 -16.92 10.45 26.89
N ASP A 282 -16.42 11.22 25.93
CA ASP A 282 -17.10 11.64 24.69
C ASP A 282 -16.98 10.64 23.54
N SER A 283 -16.47 9.44 23.84
CA SER A 283 -16.15 8.37 22.86
C SER A 283 -15.06 8.74 21.85
N ASN A 284 -14.38 9.87 22.00
CA ASN A 284 -13.22 10.17 21.18
C ASN A 284 -11.94 9.59 21.81
N ILE A 285 -10.95 9.32 20.96
CA ILE A 285 -9.61 8.97 21.43
C ILE A 285 -9.02 10.22 22.12
N ASN A 286 -8.47 10.04 23.31
CA ASN A 286 -7.85 11.09 24.10
C ASN A 286 -6.36 10.89 24.35
N GLY A 287 -5.76 9.80 23.86
CA GLY A 287 -4.32 9.56 23.91
C GLY A 287 -3.90 8.20 23.39
N ILE A 288 -2.61 8.10 23.07
CA ILE A 288 -1.94 6.83 22.76
C ILE A 288 -0.76 6.68 23.71
N GLU A 289 -0.87 5.68 24.60
CA GLU A 289 0.26 5.32 25.48
C GLU A 289 1.36 4.61 24.68
N PHE A 290 2.60 4.88 25.01
CA PHE A 290 3.73 4.25 24.33
C PHE A 290 4.83 3.82 25.30
N LYS A 291 5.66 2.88 24.82
CA LYS A 291 6.88 2.42 25.49
C LYS A 291 8.07 2.61 24.56
N GLN A 292 9.17 3.09 25.12
CA GLN A 292 10.42 3.29 24.41
C GLN A 292 11.46 2.26 24.85
N TYR A 293 12.31 1.83 23.92
CA TYR A 293 13.40 0.90 24.16
C TYR A 293 14.69 1.39 23.51
N GLN A 294 15.84 0.87 23.97
CA GLN A 294 17.16 1.33 23.50
C GLN A 294 17.68 0.48 22.33
N LEU A 295 17.75 -0.84 22.50
CA LEU A 295 18.28 -1.79 21.51
C LEU A 295 17.51 -3.11 21.60
N GLY A 296 17.38 -3.82 20.47
CA GLY A 296 16.89 -5.18 20.43
C GLY A 296 15.52 -5.40 21.11
N ASP A 297 14.57 -4.47 20.92
CA ASP A 297 13.23 -4.49 21.50
C ASP A 297 13.17 -4.45 23.06
N GLY A 298 14.21 -4.00 23.74
CA GLY A 298 14.19 -3.84 25.19
C GLY A 298 15.55 -3.55 25.78
N PRO A 299 15.68 -3.28 27.08
CA PRO A 299 14.57 -3.06 28.03
C PRO A 299 13.80 -1.75 27.78
N VAL A 300 12.65 -1.60 28.44
CA VAL A 300 11.91 -0.33 28.46
C VAL A 300 12.75 0.74 29.12
N VAL A 301 13.05 1.80 28.40
CA VAL A 301 13.81 2.96 28.91
C VAL A 301 12.94 4.18 29.16
N GLY A 302 11.72 4.20 28.66
CA GLY A 302 10.76 5.29 28.83
C GLY A 302 9.33 4.86 28.56
N THR A 303 8.39 5.59 29.15
CA THR A 303 6.95 5.47 28.89
C THR A 303 6.36 6.87 28.77
N GLY A 304 5.32 7.01 27.94
CA GLY A 304 4.66 8.29 27.76
C GLY A 304 3.27 8.14 27.14
N VAL A 305 2.65 9.28 26.92
CA VAL A 305 1.37 9.41 26.20
C VAL A 305 1.50 10.46 25.10
N ALA A 306 1.01 10.15 23.92
CA ALA A 306 0.88 11.08 22.80
C ALA A 306 -0.57 11.58 22.70
N LEU A 307 -0.73 12.90 22.73
CA LEU A 307 -2.00 13.60 22.73
C LEU A 307 -2.19 14.35 21.40
N GLY A 308 -3.38 14.26 20.81
CA GLY A 308 -3.73 14.90 19.56
C GLY A 308 -5.21 15.21 19.42
N GLN A 309 -5.55 16.00 18.39
CA GLN A 309 -6.95 16.23 17.99
C GLN A 309 -7.46 15.09 17.10
N ARG A 310 -6.57 14.48 16.29
CA ARG A 310 -6.85 13.34 15.43
C ARG A 310 -5.77 12.29 15.62
N TYR A 311 -6.17 11.05 15.47
CA TYR A 311 -5.29 9.89 15.63
C TYR A 311 -5.38 8.99 14.41
N VAL A 312 -4.23 8.54 13.91
CA VAL A 312 -4.09 7.66 12.74
C VAL A 312 -3.29 6.43 13.15
N ILE A 313 -3.86 5.25 12.99
CA ILE A 313 -3.13 4.00 13.21
C ILE A 313 -2.81 3.38 11.86
N ALA A 314 -1.52 3.36 11.53
CA ALA A 314 -0.92 2.89 10.27
C ALA A 314 0.05 1.74 10.54
N ALA A 315 -0.28 0.88 11.52
CA ALA A 315 0.60 -0.18 12.02
C ALA A 315 0.27 -1.55 11.36
N HIS A 316 -0.13 -1.54 10.10
CA HIS A 316 -0.55 -2.64 9.22
C HIS A 316 -1.57 -3.63 9.84
N ALA A 317 -1.91 -4.68 9.07
CA ALA A 317 -3.02 -5.58 9.42
C ALA A 317 -2.76 -6.54 10.60
N ILE A 318 -1.58 -6.57 11.20
CA ILE A 318 -1.29 -7.40 12.39
C ILE A 318 -1.24 -6.56 13.66
N GLU A 319 -0.41 -5.52 13.68
CA GLU A 319 -0.20 -4.72 14.90
C GLU A 319 -1.36 -3.78 15.21
N THR A 320 -2.06 -3.28 14.19
CA THR A 320 -3.26 -2.43 14.37
C THR A 320 -4.35 -3.14 15.16
N PRO A 321 -4.89 -4.31 14.73
CA PRO A 321 -5.93 -4.99 15.49
C PRO A 321 -5.45 -5.45 16.85
N LYS A 322 -4.19 -5.90 16.98
CA LYS A 322 -3.61 -6.26 18.28
C LYS A 322 -3.63 -5.06 19.23
N LEU A 323 -3.23 -3.87 18.79
CA LEU A 323 -3.26 -2.66 19.59
C LEU A 323 -4.68 -2.29 20.02
N LEU A 324 -5.63 -2.31 19.10
CA LEU A 324 -7.04 -1.96 19.36
C LEU A 324 -7.69 -2.92 20.37
N LEU A 325 -7.52 -4.23 20.17
CA LEU A 325 -8.06 -5.26 21.08
C LEU A 325 -7.38 -5.25 22.44
N ASN A 326 -6.06 -5.01 22.50
CA ASN A 326 -5.30 -4.85 23.75
C ASN A 326 -5.68 -3.57 24.51
N SER A 327 -6.39 -2.64 23.88
CA SER A 327 -6.83 -1.37 24.47
C SER A 327 -8.21 -1.47 25.15
N ALA A 328 -8.70 -2.69 25.44
CA ALA A 328 -9.96 -2.90 26.13
C ALA A 328 -10.01 -2.14 27.47
N SER A 329 -11.20 -1.66 27.82
CA SER A 329 -11.50 -0.94 29.06
C SER A 329 -12.90 -1.28 29.55
N THR A 330 -13.28 -0.78 30.73
CA THR A 330 -14.63 -0.99 31.23
C THR A 330 -15.71 -0.43 30.30
N ALA A 331 -15.45 0.71 29.65
CA ALA A 331 -16.38 1.31 28.69
C ALA A 331 -16.33 0.62 27.31
N TRP A 332 -15.21 0.03 26.95
CA TRP A 332 -14.96 -0.63 25.65
C TRP A 332 -14.39 -2.04 25.88
N PRO A 333 -15.20 -2.97 26.42
CA PRO A 333 -14.69 -4.29 26.84
C PRO A 333 -14.25 -5.18 25.69
N ALA A 334 -14.76 -4.98 24.48
CA ALA A 334 -14.37 -5.70 23.27
C ALA A 334 -13.12 -5.11 22.57
N GLY A 335 -12.52 -4.05 23.12
CA GLY A 335 -11.43 -3.29 22.50
C GLY A 335 -11.91 -2.00 21.85
N VAL A 336 -10.97 -1.15 21.45
CA VAL A 336 -11.23 0.12 20.79
C VAL A 336 -11.64 -0.12 19.33
N ALA A 337 -12.59 0.66 18.82
CA ALA A 337 -13.13 0.58 17.46
C ALA A 337 -13.74 -0.80 17.11
N ASN A 338 -14.24 -1.56 18.10
CA ASN A 338 -14.67 -2.94 17.91
C ASN A 338 -16.14 -3.21 18.31
N SER A 339 -17.02 -2.22 18.19
CA SER A 339 -18.46 -2.42 18.44
C SER A 339 -19.09 -3.43 17.46
N SER A 340 -18.53 -3.55 16.26
CA SER A 340 -18.94 -4.53 15.25
C SER A 340 -18.43 -5.95 15.51
N GLY A 341 -17.42 -6.15 16.38
CA GLY A 341 -16.71 -7.42 16.56
C GLY A 341 -15.82 -7.81 15.38
N GLN A 342 -15.55 -6.87 14.45
CA GLN A 342 -14.79 -7.16 13.22
C GLN A 342 -13.29 -6.86 13.33
N VAL A 343 -12.84 -6.19 14.39
CA VAL A 343 -11.39 -5.95 14.57
C VAL A 343 -10.65 -7.26 14.74
N GLY A 344 -9.62 -7.48 13.93
CA GLY A 344 -8.82 -8.69 13.89
C GLY A 344 -9.39 -9.82 13.02
N ARG A 345 -10.60 -9.69 12.48
CA ARG A 345 -11.24 -10.69 11.60
C ARG A 345 -10.78 -10.53 10.15
N SER A 346 -10.97 -11.59 9.36
CA SER A 346 -10.69 -11.61 7.92
C SER A 346 -9.23 -11.32 7.57
N LEU A 347 -8.28 -11.85 8.37
CA LEU A 347 -6.86 -11.79 7.99
C LEU A 347 -6.66 -12.52 6.65
N ALA A 348 -6.11 -11.82 5.69
CA ALA A 348 -5.87 -12.35 4.37
C ALA A 348 -4.47 -11.99 3.85
N ASP A 349 -4.02 -12.78 2.87
CA ASP A 349 -2.79 -12.58 2.10
C ASP A 349 -3.11 -12.90 0.62
N HIS A 350 -2.11 -12.83 -0.25
CA HIS A 350 -2.10 -13.57 -1.49
C HIS A 350 -1.22 -14.81 -1.30
N PRO A 351 -1.79 -15.98 -0.97
CA PRO A 351 -0.99 -17.18 -0.90
C PRO A 351 -0.47 -17.51 -2.30
N ILE A 352 0.84 -17.69 -2.42
CA ILE A 352 1.51 -17.89 -3.70
C ILE A 352 1.72 -19.37 -3.96
N TYR A 353 1.22 -19.87 -5.11
CA TYR A 353 1.67 -21.13 -5.67
C TYR A 353 2.92 -20.89 -6.51
N LEU A 354 4.05 -21.45 -6.10
CA LEU A 354 5.33 -21.36 -6.82
C LEU A 354 5.55 -22.60 -7.68
N ALA A 355 5.79 -22.38 -8.96
CA ALA A 355 6.17 -23.42 -9.89
C ALA A 355 7.56 -23.16 -10.49
N TRP A 356 8.37 -24.21 -10.53
CA TRP A 356 9.76 -24.17 -10.97
C TRP A 356 9.95 -25.00 -12.22
N GLY A 357 10.76 -24.47 -13.14
CA GLY A 357 11.11 -25.14 -14.38
C GLY A 357 12.60 -25.06 -14.71
N LEU A 358 13.08 -26.01 -15.47
CA LEU A 358 14.42 -26.01 -16.04
C LEU A 358 14.31 -26.09 -17.56
N MET A 359 14.75 -25.05 -18.26
CA MET A 359 14.73 -24.99 -19.72
C MET A 359 15.59 -26.12 -20.32
N PRO A 360 15.27 -26.59 -21.54
CA PRO A 360 16.07 -27.59 -22.24
C PRO A 360 17.54 -27.19 -22.40
N GLU A 361 18.42 -28.17 -22.54
CA GLU A 361 19.83 -27.91 -22.86
C GLU A 361 19.95 -27.06 -24.14
N GLY A 362 20.84 -26.08 -24.12
CA GLY A 362 21.00 -25.11 -25.20
C GLY A 362 20.04 -23.93 -25.21
N LYS A 363 19.03 -23.88 -24.35
CA LYS A 363 18.08 -22.77 -24.21
C LYS A 363 18.34 -22.00 -22.91
N ALA A 364 19.38 -21.18 -22.86
CA ALA A 364 19.69 -20.32 -21.73
C ALA A 364 18.80 -19.08 -21.73
N ILE A 365 18.19 -18.77 -20.57
CA ILE A 365 17.31 -17.62 -20.36
C ILE A 365 17.84 -16.64 -19.30
N PHE A 366 18.91 -17.00 -18.60
CA PHE A 366 19.63 -16.16 -17.63
C PHE A 366 18.71 -15.46 -16.63
N PRO A 367 17.98 -16.19 -15.78
CA PRO A 367 16.88 -15.67 -14.93
C PRO A 367 17.34 -14.76 -13.78
N TYR A 368 18.62 -14.44 -13.67
CA TYR A 368 19.21 -13.54 -12.68
C TYR A 368 19.66 -12.20 -13.29
N ARG A 369 19.39 -11.96 -14.58
CA ARG A 369 19.75 -10.72 -15.28
C ARG A 369 18.54 -9.83 -15.45
N GLY A 370 18.46 -8.82 -14.62
CA GLY A 370 17.36 -7.88 -14.57
C GLY A 370 16.84 -7.68 -13.13
N PRO A 371 15.78 -6.90 -12.92
CA PRO A 371 15.07 -6.83 -11.66
C PRO A 371 14.41 -8.17 -11.31
N LEU A 372 14.07 -8.40 -10.04
CA LEU A 372 13.46 -9.65 -9.56
C LEU A 372 12.20 -10.07 -10.32
N SER A 373 11.38 -9.11 -10.73
CA SER A 373 10.21 -9.34 -11.57
C SER A 373 10.01 -8.11 -12.45
N THR A 374 9.84 -8.32 -13.75
CA THR A 374 9.63 -7.26 -14.76
C THR A 374 8.35 -7.44 -15.54
N ALA A 375 7.79 -8.64 -15.57
CA ALA A 375 6.54 -8.93 -16.27
C ALA A 375 5.69 -9.95 -15.53
N GLY A 376 4.44 -10.04 -15.97
CA GLY A 376 3.48 -11.01 -15.49
C GLY A 376 2.47 -11.37 -16.56
N ILE A 377 1.66 -12.39 -16.29
CA ILE A 377 0.45 -12.69 -17.05
C ILE A 377 -0.73 -12.18 -16.22
N GLU A 378 -1.29 -11.05 -16.65
CA GLU A 378 -2.30 -10.31 -15.89
C GLU A 378 -3.73 -10.58 -16.41
N SER A 379 -3.88 -11.19 -17.58
CA SER A 379 -5.17 -11.43 -18.23
C SER A 379 -6.11 -12.38 -17.46
N LEU A 380 -5.58 -13.12 -16.50
CA LEU A 380 -6.35 -14.03 -15.65
C LEU A 380 -6.74 -13.43 -14.28
N ARG A 381 -6.58 -12.13 -14.12
CA ARG A 381 -7.02 -11.41 -12.92
C ARG A 381 -8.53 -11.24 -12.85
N ASP A 382 -9.22 -11.37 -13.97
CA ASP A 382 -10.67 -11.24 -14.04
C ASP A 382 -11.28 -12.19 -15.08
N GLY A 383 -12.51 -12.65 -14.82
CA GLY A 383 -13.24 -13.53 -15.71
C GLY A 383 -14.43 -14.21 -15.03
N ALA A 384 -15.30 -14.85 -15.82
CA ALA A 384 -16.50 -15.54 -15.33
C ALA A 384 -16.19 -16.66 -14.32
N PHE A 385 -14.99 -17.23 -14.36
CA PHE A 385 -14.52 -18.27 -13.45
C PHE A 385 -14.48 -17.81 -11.98
N ARG A 386 -14.45 -16.50 -11.71
CA ARG A 386 -14.47 -15.95 -10.35
C ARG A 386 -15.74 -16.26 -9.57
N SER A 387 -16.79 -16.72 -10.23
CA SER A 387 -18.00 -17.23 -9.56
C SER A 387 -17.79 -18.62 -8.91
N ASP A 388 -16.72 -19.33 -9.26
CA ASP A 388 -16.42 -20.69 -8.77
C ASP A 388 -15.09 -20.79 -8.02
N ARG A 389 -14.07 -20.09 -8.46
CA ARG A 389 -12.70 -20.17 -7.94
C ARG A 389 -12.00 -18.83 -7.91
N ALA A 390 -11.00 -18.73 -7.05
CA ALA A 390 -10.12 -17.56 -6.94
C ALA A 390 -9.39 -17.26 -8.25
N ALA A 391 -9.30 -15.96 -8.55
CA ALA A 391 -8.44 -15.44 -9.58
C ALA A 391 -6.98 -15.40 -9.10
N TRP A 392 -6.07 -15.14 -10.02
CA TRP A 392 -4.65 -14.87 -9.74
C TRP A 392 -4.03 -13.97 -10.78
N ARG A 393 -2.93 -13.31 -10.40
CA ARG A 393 -1.94 -12.88 -11.36
C ARG A 393 -0.78 -13.88 -11.39
N ILE A 394 -0.06 -13.95 -12.51
CA ILE A 394 1.13 -14.77 -12.61
C ILE A 394 2.34 -13.82 -12.66
N GLU A 395 3.23 -13.94 -11.70
CA GLU A 395 4.50 -13.23 -11.67
C GLU A 395 5.59 -14.09 -12.30
N ILE A 396 6.30 -13.54 -13.29
CA ILE A 396 7.47 -14.17 -13.88
C ILE A 396 8.69 -13.77 -13.06
N GLY A 397 9.31 -14.73 -12.39
CA GLY A 397 10.46 -14.51 -11.53
C GLY A 397 11.76 -14.45 -12.33
N ASN A 398 12.60 -13.48 -11.98
CA ASN A 398 13.90 -13.26 -12.60
C ASN A 398 15.07 -13.43 -11.61
N GLU A 399 14.83 -14.10 -10.48
CA GLU A 399 15.82 -14.39 -9.43
C GLU A 399 16.55 -15.72 -9.60
N GLY A 400 16.08 -16.60 -10.46
CA GLY A 400 16.67 -17.90 -10.82
C GLY A 400 16.78 -18.90 -9.68
N TRP A 401 17.58 -18.62 -8.71
CA TRP A 401 17.96 -19.53 -7.63
C TRP A 401 17.75 -18.96 -6.23
N ASN A 402 16.85 -18.05 -6.07
CA ASN A 402 16.55 -17.41 -4.77
C ASN A 402 17.73 -16.57 -4.22
N TRP A 403 18.54 -16.02 -5.11
CA TRP A 403 19.75 -15.26 -4.81
C TRP A 403 19.55 -14.15 -3.76
N PRO A 404 18.49 -13.33 -3.79
CA PRO A 404 18.33 -12.26 -2.80
C PRO A 404 17.92 -12.74 -1.41
N ALA A 405 17.37 -13.94 -1.27
CA ALA A 405 16.91 -14.47 -0.01
C ALA A 405 18.01 -15.16 0.82
N GLY A 406 19.19 -15.37 0.24
CA GLY A 406 20.33 -15.92 0.91
C GLY A 406 21.62 -15.21 0.53
N ASP A 407 22.74 -15.54 1.17
CA ASP A 407 24.03 -15.11 0.68
C ASP A 407 24.57 -16.07 -0.38
N PRO A 408 25.28 -15.55 -1.38
CA PRO A 408 25.83 -16.38 -2.47
C PRO A 408 26.80 -17.47 -1.99
N TYR A 409 27.55 -17.16 -0.95
CA TYR A 409 28.51 -18.12 -0.38
C TYR A 409 27.79 -19.34 0.20
N THR A 410 26.78 -19.12 1.05
CA THR A 410 25.99 -20.21 1.63
C THR A 410 25.32 -21.06 0.55
N THR A 411 24.73 -20.41 -0.48
CA THR A 411 24.07 -21.14 -1.57
C THR A 411 25.05 -22.01 -2.38
N VAL A 412 26.25 -21.50 -2.66
CA VAL A 412 27.29 -22.27 -3.33
C VAL A 412 27.85 -23.37 -2.43
N ALA A 413 28.07 -23.07 -1.13
CA ALA A 413 28.49 -24.07 -0.16
C ALA A 413 27.50 -25.21 -0.02
N ASP A 414 26.19 -24.93 -0.07
CA ASP A 414 25.15 -25.98 -0.06
C ASP A 414 25.25 -26.91 -1.27
N PHE A 415 25.63 -26.42 -2.43
CA PHE A 415 25.87 -27.26 -3.59
C PHE A 415 27.14 -28.11 -3.45
N ILE A 416 28.17 -27.62 -2.75
CA ILE A 416 29.44 -28.30 -2.56
C ILE A 416 29.36 -29.27 -1.38
N ASP A 417 28.93 -28.76 -0.24
CA ASP A 417 29.05 -29.48 1.04
C ASP A 417 27.73 -30.08 1.51
N GLY A 418 26.60 -29.64 0.98
CA GLY A 418 25.28 -30.06 1.42
C GLY A 418 24.93 -29.66 2.86
N VAL A 419 25.69 -28.76 3.47
CA VAL A 419 25.71 -28.48 4.93
C VAL A 419 24.41 -27.87 5.44
N ASN A 420 23.79 -26.99 4.64
CA ASN A 420 22.57 -26.29 5.05
C ASN A 420 21.29 -26.84 4.40
N ASN A 421 21.40 -27.91 3.65
CA ASN A 421 20.25 -28.56 3.03
C ASN A 421 19.33 -29.30 4.02
N GLY A 422 19.26 -28.81 5.25
CA GLY A 422 18.54 -29.34 6.38
C GLY A 422 17.17 -29.94 6.07
N GLY A 423 17.14 -31.14 5.53
CA GLY A 423 15.93 -31.90 5.25
C GLY A 423 15.20 -31.59 3.95
N ALA A 424 15.55 -30.54 3.21
CA ALA A 424 14.88 -30.19 1.96
C ALA A 424 15.27 -31.09 0.78
N ASN A 425 16.39 -31.83 0.89
CA ASN A 425 16.84 -32.78 -0.10
C ASN A 425 17.52 -33.99 0.59
N PRO A 426 16.79 -34.93 1.14
CA PRO A 426 17.36 -36.08 1.87
C PRO A 426 18.24 -37.03 1.03
N GLY A 427 18.40 -36.78 -0.26
CA GLY A 427 19.26 -37.52 -1.17
C GLY A 427 20.38 -36.67 -1.79
N ASN A 428 20.73 -35.53 -1.20
CA ASN A 428 21.77 -34.68 -1.75
C ASN A 428 23.15 -35.31 -1.58
N THR A 429 23.59 -35.96 -2.63
CA THR A 429 25.00 -36.36 -2.75
C THR A 429 25.84 -35.12 -2.99
N LEU A 430 26.98 -35.03 -2.33
CA LEU A 430 28.01 -34.03 -2.60
C LEU A 430 28.25 -33.93 -4.09
N VAL A 431 28.20 -32.72 -4.63
CA VAL A 431 28.40 -32.47 -6.06
C VAL A 431 29.76 -31.82 -6.23
N SER A 432 30.62 -32.44 -7.03
CA SER A 432 31.99 -31.95 -7.27
C SER A 432 32.39 -32.05 -8.74
N GLY A 433 33.49 -31.40 -9.10
CA GLY A 433 34.06 -31.46 -10.43
C GLY A 433 33.08 -31.03 -11.53
N THR A 434 33.03 -31.80 -12.63
CA THR A 434 32.18 -31.51 -13.79
C THR A 434 30.67 -31.48 -13.43
N ALA A 435 30.23 -32.32 -12.49
CA ALA A 435 28.84 -32.34 -12.05
C ALA A 435 28.44 -31.04 -11.34
N LEU A 436 29.32 -30.48 -10.51
CA LEU A 436 29.12 -29.17 -9.88
C LEU A 436 29.02 -28.05 -10.92
N VAL A 437 29.98 -28.00 -11.88
CA VAL A 437 29.98 -27.01 -12.96
C VAL A 437 28.68 -27.11 -13.76
N LYS A 438 28.24 -28.32 -14.11
CA LYS A 438 26.96 -28.52 -14.80
C LYS A 438 25.78 -28.02 -13.98
N LYS A 439 25.69 -28.37 -12.70
CA LYS A 439 24.60 -27.95 -11.81
C LYS A 439 24.52 -26.43 -11.66
N LEU A 440 25.66 -25.78 -11.44
CA LEU A 440 25.75 -24.33 -11.38
C LEU A 440 25.31 -23.69 -12.69
N ASN A 441 25.81 -24.21 -13.83
CA ASN A 441 25.41 -23.71 -15.13
C ASN A 441 23.90 -23.86 -15.38
N ASP A 442 23.31 -24.98 -15.04
CA ASP A 442 21.88 -25.22 -15.18
C ASP A 442 21.07 -24.22 -14.36
N VAL A 443 21.40 -24.05 -13.08
CA VAL A 443 20.70 -23.11 -12.19
C VAL A 443 20.85 -21.66 -12.68
N PHE A 444 22.06 -21.22 -12.98
CA PHE A 444 22.32 -19.84 -13.40
C PHE A 444 21.75 -19.49 -14.77
N THR A 445 21.62 -20.44 -15.68
CA THR A 445 21.28 -20.12 -17.07
C THR A 445 19.88 -20.57 -17.47
N ARG A 446 19.31 -21.60 -16.84
CA ARG A 446 18.13 -22.32 -17.34
C ARG A 446 17.00 -22.51 -16.34
N GLN A 447 17.26 -22.44 -15.02
CA GLN A 447 16.23 -22.59 -14.02
C GLN A 447 15.41 -21.29 -13.87
N PHE A 448 14.09 -21.40 -13.82
CA PHE A 448 13.19 -20.26 -13.65
C PHE A 448 12.05 -20.58 -12.69
N ARG A 449 11.36 -19.55 -12.27
CA ARG A 449 10.19 -19.61 -11.38
C ARG A 449 9.04 -18.77 -11.94
N ILE A 450 7.83 -19.27 -11.76
CA ILE A 450 6.61 -18.49 -11.89
C ILE A 450 5.81 -18.58 -10.59
N GLY A 451 5.19 -17.50 -10.19
CA GLY A 451 4.38 -17.40 -8.98
C GLY A 451 2.96 -17.01 -9.30
N PHE A 452 1.99 -17.82 -8.85
CA PHE A 452 0.57 -17.50 -8.93
C PHE A 452 0.15 -16.86 -7.60
N LEU A 453 -0.07 -15.56 -7.60
CA LEU A 453 -0.60 -14.84 -6.44
C LEU A 453 -2.11 -15.04 -6.42
N VAL A 454 -2.56 -15.99 -5.62
CA VAL A 454 -3.97 -16.41 -5.58
C VAL A 454 -4.76 -15.46 -4.70
N GLU A 455 -5.90 -15.00 -5.19
CA GLU A 455 -6.84 -14.19 -4.42
C GLU A 455 -7.35 -14.98 -3.21
N GLN A 456 -7.32 -14.38 -2.05
CA GLN A 456 -7.93 -14.96 -0.85
C GLN A 456 -9.24 -14.23 -0.56
N VAL A 457 -10.31 -15.01 -0.48
CA VAL A 457 -11.64 -14.54 -0.08
C VAL A 457 -12.19 -15.50 0.96
N GLU A 458 -12.72 -14.96 2.04
CA GLU A 458 -13.40 -15.75 3.06
C GLU A 458 -14.74 -16.26 2.53
N ASP A 459 -15.02 -17.55 2.71
CA ASP A 459 -16.30 -18.17 2.31
C ASP A 459 -17.47 -17.58 3.07
N HIS A 460 -17.23 -17.22 4.35
CA HIS A 460 -18.19 -16.64 5.25
C HIS A 460 -17.62 -15.36 5.90
N PRO A 461 -17.71 -14.20 5.23
CA PRO A 461 -17.10 -12.96 5.74
C PRO A 461 -17.56 -12.54 7.15
N ASP A 462 -18.74 -12.98 7.56
CA ASP A 462 -19.27 -12.73 8.92
C ASP A 462 -18.68 -13.67 9.99
N GLN A 463 -18.03 -14.77 9.55
CA GLN A 463 -17.37 -15.77 10.39
C GLN A 463 -16.00 -16.11 9.78
N ALA A 464 -15.12 -15.14 9.75
CA ALA A 464 -13.80 -15.29 9.15
C ALA A 464 -13.02 -16.44 9.81
N ASP A 465 -12.52 -17.36 9.01
CA ASP A 465 -11.69 -18.48 9.45
C ASP A 465 -10.28 -18.03 9.86
N SER A 466 -9.87 -16.87 9.33
CA SER A 466 -8.57 -16.26 9.61
C SER A 466 -8.72 -14.99 10.44
N TYR A 467 -8.03 -14.93 11.58
CA TYR A 467 -8.13 -13.79 12.50
C TYR A 467 -6.89 -13.61 13.37
N ILE A 468 -6.82 -12.45 14.03
CA ILE A 468 -5.75 -12.07 14.96
C ILE A 468 -6.37 -11.63 16.28
N VAL A 469 -5.78 -12.08 17.40
CA VAL A 469 -6.07 -11.61 18.74
C VAL A 469 -4.79 -11.35 19.53
N PRO A 470 -4.78 -10.50 20.55
CA PRO A 470 -3.68 -10.42 21.51
C PRO A 470 -3.52 -11.76 22.24
N SER A 471 -2.31 -12.32 22.29
CA SER A 471 -2.06 -13.55 23.03
C SER A 471 -2.25 -13.34 24.53
N ALA A 472 -3.02 -14.23 25.17
CA ALA A 472 -3.18 -14.23 26.60
C ALA A 472 -1.93 -14.77 27.32
N GLU A 473 -1.12 -15.58 26.67
CA GLU A 473 0.01 -16.32 27.22
C GLU A 473 1.35 -15.61 26.96
N TYR A 474 1.56 -15.15 25.73
CA TYR A 474 2.87 -14.66 25.28
C TYR A 474 2.92 -13.15 25.17
N LYS A 475 3.95 -12.55 25.77
CA LYS A 475 4.25 -11.12 25.70
C LYS A 475 5.60 -10.89 25.04
N ASP A 476 5.75 -9.70 24.47
CA ASP A 476 7.05 -9.23 24.00
C ASP A 476 7.91 -8.71 25.16
N ARG A 477 9.15 -8.32 24.85
CA ARG A 477 10.11 -7.79 25.86
C ARG A 477 9.66 -6.48 26.51
N LEU A 478 8.71 -5.78 25.91
CA LEU A 478 8.11 -4.57 26.47
C LEU A 478 6.89 -4.89 27.36
N GLY A 479 6.56 -6.19 27.50
CA GLY A 479 5.40 -6.65 28.25
C GLY A 479 4.07 -6.42 27.53
N ILE A 480 4.08 -6.22 26.20
CA ILE A 480 2.89 -6.08 25.37
C ILE A 480 2.49 -7.48 24.85
N PRO A 481 1.20 -7.86 24.85
CA PRO A 481 0.77 -9.11 24.24
C PRO A 481 1.23 -9.24 22.80
N ARG A 482 1.74 -10.42 22.44
CA ARG A 482 2.14 -10.74 21.07
C ARG A 482 0.90 -11.07 20.21
N PRO A 483 0.95 -10.88 18.88
CA PRO A 483 -0.18 -11.26 18.03
C PRO A 483 -0.31 -12.78 17.96
N GLU A 484 -1.50 -13.27 18.25
CA GLU A 484 -1.89 -14.67 18.06
C GLU A 484 -2.69 -14.76 16.77
N ILE A 485 -2.23 -15.60 15.83
CA ILE A 485 -2.75 -15.71 14.48
C ILE A 485 -3.42 -17.07 14.30
N HIS A 486 -4.66 -17.05 13.84
CA HIS A 486 -5.37 -18.19 13.27
C HIS A 486 -5.49 -17.96 11.77
N TYR A 487 -5.02 -18.90 10.96
CA TYR A 487 -5.01 -18.76 9.51
C TYR A 487 -5.46 -20.06 8.84
N ASP A 488 -6.32 -19.92 7.85
CA ASP A 488 -6.79 -20.97 6.96
C ASP A 488 -7.03 -20.42 5.55
N LEU A 489 -7.28 -21.32 4.61
CA LEU A 489 -7.63 -21.02 3.22
C LEU A 489 -9.05 -21.53 2.94
N SER A 490 -9.90 -20.69 2.37
CA SER A 490 -11.25 -21.06 1.94
C SER A 490 -11.21 -22.08 0.79
N GLU A 491 -12.31 -22.79 0.59
CA GLU A 491 -12.48 -23.72 -0.53
C GLU A 491 -12.34 -22.99 -1.88
N TYR A 492 -12.85 -21.75 -1.96
CA TYR A 492 -12.72 -20.89 -3.13
C TYR A 492 -11.24 -20.64 -3.49
N THR A 493 -10.41 -20.34 -2.50
CA THR A 493 -8.97 -20.13 -2.68
C THR A 493 -8.25 -21.44 -3.05
N LYS A 494 -8.59 -22.57 -2.40
CA LYS A 494 -8.01 -23.91 -2.71
C LYS A 494 -8.31 -24.35 -4.15
N LYS A 495 -9.51 -24.09 -4.66
CA LYS A 495 -9.83 -24.32 -6.09
C LYS A 495 -8.96 -23.45 -7.02
N GLY A 496 -8.63 -22.24 -6.61
CA GLY A 496 -7.66 -21.39 -7.32
C GLY A 496 -6.31 -22.07 -7.45
N PHE A 497 -5.78 -22.66 -6.37
CA PHE A 497 -4.53 -23.42 -6.39
C PHE A 497 -4.57 -24.64 -7.32
N GLN A 498 -5.70 -25.35 -7.35
CA GLN A 498 -5.88 -26.50 -8.23
C GLN A 498 -5.69 -26.11 -9.69
N GLN A 499 -6.33 -25.03 -10.14
CA GLN A 499 -6.22 -24.55 -11.51
C GLN A 499 -4.88 -23.86 -11.79
N ALA A 500 -4.27 -23.20 -10.80
CA ALA A 500 -2.91 -22.66 -10.91
C ALA A 500 -1.89 -23.75 -11.22
N LYS A 501 -1.99 -24.91 -10.55
CA LYS A 501 -1.12 -26.06 -10.81
C LYS A 501 -1.30 -26.60 -12.23
N VAL A 502 -2.54 -26.70 -12.73
CA VAL A 502 -2.82 -27.14 -14.11
C VAL A 502 -2.16 -26.22 -15.11
N LEU A 503 -2.38 -24.91 -14.98
CA LEU A 503 -1.80 -23.92 -15.90
C LEU A 503 -0.27 -23.86 -15.78
N ALA A 504 0.28 -23.94 -14.59
CA ALA A 504 1.72 -23.95 -14.37
C ALA A 504 2.40 -25.12 -15.10
N SER A 505 1.87 -26.34 -14.93
CA SER A 505 2.37 -27.52 -15.65
C SER A 505 2.24 -27.38 -17.16
N HIS A 506 1.14 -26.82 -17.65
CA HIS A 506 0.95 -26.56 -19.08
C HIS A 506 1.98 -25.56 -19.64
N ILE A 507 2.17 -24.43 -18.96
CA ILE A 507 3.17 -23.43 -19.38
C ILE A 507 4.57 -24.05 -19.38
N ILE A 508 4.95 -24.76 -18.30
CA ILE A 508 6.30 -25.27 -18.14
C ILE A 508 6.59 -26.40 -19.14
N LYS A 509 5.72 -27.43 -19.20
CA LYS A 509 5.97 -28.64 -19.99
C LYS A 509 5.61 -28.46 -21.45
N ASP A 510 4.37 -27.99 -21.71
CA ASP A 510 3.84 -28.05 -23.05
C ASP A 510 4.28 -26.82 -23.89
N LEU A 511 4.26 -25.61 -23.28
CA LEU A 511 4.56 -24.39 -24.02
C LEU A 511 6.06 -24.05 -24.04
N LEU A 512 6.77 -24.21 -22.92
CA LEU A 512 8.21 -23.94 -22.84
C LEU A 512 9.07 -25.18 -23.18
N GLY A 513 8.48 -26.37 -23.15
CA GLY A 513 9.21 -27.64 -23.31
C GLY A 513 10.23 -27.87 -22.20
N ALA A 514 10.00 -27.30 -21.03
CA ALA A 514 10.88 -27.35 -19.88
C ALA A 514 10.59 -28.55 -18.97
N GLN A 515 11.60 -28.97 -18.21
CA GLN A 515 11.40 -29.93 -17.13
C GLN A 515 10.74 -29.21 -15.94
N GLU A 516 9.61 -29.75 -15.44
CA GLU A 516 9.00 -29.25 -14.21
C GLU A 516 9.76 -29.74 -12.99
N LEU A 517 10.15 -28.81 -12.12
CA LEU A 517 10.87 -29.09 -10.87
C LEU A 517 10.01 -28.80 -9.63
N THR A 518 8.75 -28.44 -9.82
CA THR A 518 7.84 -28.07 -8.72
C THR A 518 7.66 -29.21 -7.72
N GLN A 519 7.90 -28.91 -6.44
CA GLN A 519 7.74 -29.83 -5.32
C GLN A 519 6.86 -29.16 -4.24
N PRO A 520 5.93 -29.87 -3.61
CA PRO A 520 5.16 -29.33 -2.48
C PRO A 520 6.02 -29.40 -1.20
N ILE A 521 6.88 -28.41 -1.02
CA ILE A 521 7.81 -28.28 0.11
C ILE A 521 7.58 -26.97 0.84
N GLY A 522 8.04 -26.88 2.08
CA GLY A 522 7.96 -25.69 2.91
C GLY A 522 6.92 -25.82 4.04
N PRO A 523 6.76 -24.78 4.87
CA PRO A 523 5.85 -24.78 6.00
C PRO A 523 4.37 -24.70 5.58
N GLY A 524 4.04 -24.00 4.50
CA GLY A 524 2.68 -23.82 4.01
C GLY A 524 2.21 -25.01 3.18
N LEU A 525 1.86 -26.13 3.81
CA LEU A 525 1.36 -27.34 3.12
C LEU A 525 -0.11 -27.55 3.43
N PHE A 526 -0.89 -27.91 2.40
CA PHE A 526 -2.26 -28.39 2.56
C PHE A 526 -2.59 -29.45 1.52
N ASP A 527 -3.57 -30.29 1.84
CA ASP A 527 -4.12 -31.29 0.91
C ASP A 527 -5.49 -30.80 0.42
N TYR A 528 -5.72 -30.92 -0.88
CA TYR A 528 -7.00 -30.60 -1.50
C TYR A 528 -7.31 -31.63 -2.61
N GLU A 529 -8.47 -32.27 -2.53
CA GLU A 529 -8.90 -33.36 -3.44
C GLU A 529 -7.84 -34.44 -3.69
N GLY A 530 -7.16 -34.85 -2.61
CA GLY A 530 -6.13 -35.91 -2.66
C GLY A 530 -4.79 -35.43 -3.26
N VAL A 531 -4.62 -34.13 -3.57
CA VAL A 531 -3.38 -33.59 -4.08
C VAL A 531 -2.77 -32.66 -3.02
N ARG A 532 -1.46 -32.79 -2.80
CA ARG A 532 -0.70 -31.92 -1.91
C ARG A 532 -0.23 -30.67 -2.64
N TYR A 533 -0.44 -29.53 -2.01
CA TYR A 533 0.01 -28.21 -2.44
C TYR A 533 0.94 -27.60 -1.40
N SER A 534 1.80 -26.70 -1.85
CA SER A 534 2.52 -25.77 -0.99
C SER A 534 2.20 -24.33 -1.38
N PHE A 535 2.20 -23.45 -0.39
CA PHE A 535 2.07 -22.03 -0.61
C PHE A 535 3.11 -21.24 0.20
N GLN A 536 3.42 -20.06 -0.28
CA GLN A 536 4.16 -19.04 0.45
C GLN A 536 3.31 -17.79 0.57
N GLY A 537 3.53 -16.98 1.60
CA GLY A 537 2.90 -15.67 1.71
C GLY A 537 3.57 -14.65 0.80
N ALA A 538 2.79 -13.75 0.26
CA ALA A 538 3.28 -12.64 -0.55
C ALA A 538 3.74 -11.43 0.28
N GLY A 539 3.55 -11.44 1.59
CA GLY A 539 3.74 -10.27 2.45
C GLY A 539 2.62 -9.24 2.30
N HIS A 540 1.43 -9.66 1.90
CA HIS A 540 0.26 -8.84 1.65
C HIS A 540 -0.76 -9.00 2.78
N LEU A 541 -0.50 -8.37 3.93
CA LEU A 541 -1.28 -8.54 5.15
C LEU A 541 -2.52 -7.65 5.11
N MET A 542 -3.71 -8.21 4.92
CA MET A 542 -4.95 -7.45 4.63
C MET A 542 -6.12 -7.83 5.53
N GLY A 543 -7.15 -6.99 5.55
CA GLY A 543 -8.52 -7.32 5.93
C GLY A 543 -8.92 -7.07 7.39
N THR A 544 -7.99 -6.98 8.33
CA THR A 544 -8.27 -7.12 9.77
C THR A 544 -8.99 -5.95 10.47
N TYR A 545 -9.27 -4.88 9.76
CA TYR A 545 -10.13 -3.76 10.18
C TYR A 545 -10.84 -3.15 8.97
N ARG A 546 -11.48 -4.03 8.21
CA ARG A 546 -12.07 -3.75 6.89
C ARG A 546 -13.00 -2.54 6.86
N MET A 547 -12.99 -1.83 5.74
CA MET A 547 -13.97 -0.78 5.45
C MET A 547 -15.29 -1.34 4.94
N GLY A 548 -16.37 -0.57 5.08
CA GLY A 548 -17.68 -0.93 4.55
C GLY A 548 -18.71 0.18 4.77
N ASP A 549 -19.92 -0.03 4.24
CA ASP A 549 -21.06 0.88 4.41
C ASP A 549 -21.93 0.54 5.62
N ASP A 550 -21.73 -0.64 6.19
CA ASP A 550 -22.48 -1.14 7.35
C ASP A 550 -21.58 -1.19 8.58
N LYS A 551 -21.84 -0.30 9.53
CA LYS A 551 -21.08 -0.23 10.80
C LYS A 551 -21.14 -1.50 11.65
N THR A 552 -22.08 -2.41 11.40
CA THR A 552 -22.19 -3.69 12.13
C THR A 552 -21.34 -4.79 11.51
N LYS A 553 -20.81 -4.57 10.29
CA LYS A 553 -20.02 -5.53 9.51
C LYS A 553 -18.66 -5.02 9.11
N SER A 554 -18.31 -3.81 9.51
CA SER A 554 -17.03 -3.17 9.21
C SER A 554 -16.50 -2.37 10.40
N VAL A 555 -15.25 -2.00 10.36
CA VAL A 555 -14.57 -1.23 11.42
C VAL A 555 -14.49 0.24 11.08
N VAL A 556 -14.28 0.54 9.80
CA VAL A 556 -14.15 1.90 9.29
C VAL A 556 -15.10 2.15 8.11
N ASP A 557 -15.41 3.42 7.89
CA ASP A 557 -16.15 3.89 6.72
C ASP A 557 -15.24 3.97 5.47
N LYS A 558 -15.81 4.38 4.35
CA LYS A 558 -15.10 4.57 3.07
C LYS A 558 -13.98 5.62 3.11
N HIS A 559 -13.95 6.47 4.13
CA HIS A 559 -12.89 7.45 4.38
C HIS A 559 -11.85 6.95 5.37
N GLN A 560 -11.91 5.65 5.74
CA GLN A 560 -11.04 4.99 6.71
C GLN A 560 -11.16 5.56 8.13
N ARG A 561 -12.28 6.26 8.42
CA ARG A 561 -12.62 6.74 9.75
C ARG A 561 -13.36 5.66 10.54
N SER A 562 -13.00 5.47 11.81
CA SER A 562 -13.69 4.56 12.70
C SER A 562 -15.18 4.93 12.86
N TRP A 563 -16.03 3.94 12.81
CA TRP A 563 -17.45 4.11 13.12
C TRP A 563 -17.70 4.53 14.57
N ASP A 564 -16.86 4.03 15.48
CA ASP A 564 -17.01 4.24 16.92
C ASP A 564 -16.40 5.56 17.40
N HIS A 565 -15.30 6.01 16.79
CA HIS A 565 -14.49 7.14 17.25
C HIS A 565 -14.24 8.12 16.13
N LYS A 566 -14.91 9.28 16.17
CA LYS A 566 -14.88 10.26 15.06
C LYS A 566 -13.50 10.87 14.77
N ASN A 567 -12.61 10.83 15.75
CA ASN A 567 -11.25 11.36 15.61
C ASN A 567 -10.18 10.29 15.38
N LEU A 568 -10.60 9.04 15.13
CA LEU A 568 -9.70 7.91 14.84
C LEU A 568 -9.80 7.48 13.37
N PHE A 569 -8.65 7.33 12.73
CA PHE A 569 -8.48 6.76 11.40
C PHE A 569 -7.62 5.50 11.49
N LEU A 570 -8.04 4.45 10.81
CA LEU A 570 -7.30 3.21 10.65
C LEU A 570 -6.95 3.07 9.18
N VAL A 571 -5.66 3.04 8.86
CA VAL A 571 -5.19 3.13 7.47
C VAL A 571 -4.21 2.00 7.16
N GLY A 572 -4.03 1.72 5.87
CA GLY A 572 -3.18 0.63 5.39
C GLY A 572 -4.00 -0.51 4.81
N ASP A 573 -3.36 -1.65 4.67
CA ASP A 573 -3.95 -2.83 4.03
C ASP A 573 -5.04 -3.54 4.84
N GLY A 574 -5.05 -3.37 6.14
CA GLY A 574 -6.08 -3.95 6.99
C GLY A 574 -7.50 -3.41 6.73
N VAL A 575 -7.65 -2.27 6.00
CA VAL A 575 -8.96 -1.74 5.61
C VAL A 575 -9.58 -2.46 4.40
N PHE A 576 -8.84 -3.32 3.71
CA PHE A 576 -9.31 -4.00 2.50
C PHE A 576 -10.43 -4.99 2.81
N PRO A 577 -11.61 -4.89 2.18
CA PRO A 577 -12.68 -5.87 2.31
C PRO A 577 -12.36 -7.23 1.66
N SER A 578 -11.50 -7.24 0.66
CA SER A 578 -10.98 -8.42 -0.04
C SER A 578 -9.57 -8.15 -0.55
N THR A 579 -8.80 -9.18 -0.84
CA THR A 579 -7.42 -9.02 -1.33
C THR A 579 -7.37 -8.42 -2.73
N GLY A 580 -8.40 -8.63 -3.54
CA GLY A 580 -8.35 -8.37 -4.97
C GLY A 580 -7.27 -9.23 -5.66
N THR A 581 -6.85 -8.80 -6.84
CA THR A 581 -5.91 -9.55 -7.69
C THR A 581 -4.59 -8.83 -7.93
N SER A 582 -4.32 -7.74 -7.20
CA SER A 582 -3.07 -6.96 -7.34
C SER A 582 -2.27 -6.91 -6.05
N ASN A 583 -0.96 -6.72 -6.17
CA ASN A 583 -0.14 -6.38 -5.01
C ASN A 583 -0.70 -5.10 -4.36
N PRO A 584 -0.90 -5.06 -3.02
CA PRO A 584 -1.73 -4.03 -2.38
C PRO A 584 -1.07 -2.65 -2.28
N SER A 585 0.26 -2.56 -2.40
CA SER A 585 1.02 -1.34 -2.02
C SER A 585 0.55 -0.07 -2.74
N LEU A 586 0.23 -0.14 -4.04
CA LEU A 586 -0.26 1.03 -4.76
C LEU A 586 -1.65 1.47 -4.26
N THR A 587 -2.54 0.50 -3.98
CA THR A 587 -3.87 0.78 -3.44
C THR A 587 -3.79 1.32 -2.01
N ILE A 588 -2.87 0.81 -1.17
CA ILE A 588 -2.57 1.39 0.16
C ILE A 588 -2.17 2.86 0.00
N ALA A 589 -1.26 3.16 -0.92
CA ALA A 589 -0.82 4.53 -1.16
C ALA A 589 -1.97 5.45 -1.62
N ALA A 590 -2.80 4.99 -2.56
CA ALA A 590 -3.97 5.73 -3.04
C ALA A 590 -4.98 6.00 -1.92
N LEU A 591 -5.33 5.00 -1.13
CA LEU A 591 -6.20 5.14 0.04
C LEU A 591 -5.61 6.07 1.10
N SER A 592 -4.28 6.04 1.29
CA SER A 592 -3.60 6.95 2.22
C SER A 592 -3.68 8.41 1.76
N PHE A 593 -3.62 8.67 0.45
CA PHE A 593 -3.87 10.00 -0.10
C PHE A 593 -5.30 10.47 0.17
N GLN A 594 -6.31 9.62 0.03
CA GLN A 594 -7.70 9.96 0.35
C GLN A 594 -7.92 10.22 1.85
N ALA A 595 -7.34 9.39 2.73
CA ALA A 595 -7.41 9.60 4.17
C ALA A 595 -6.71 10.88 4.59
N GLY A 596 -5.55 11.19 4.00
CA GLY A 596 -4.81 12.43 4.23
C GLY A 596 -5.59 13.66 3.81
N ASP A 597 -6.27 13.62 2.66
CA ASP A 597 -7.16 14.69 2.20
C ASP A 597 -8.34 14.88 3.19
N THR A 598 -8.94 13.81 3.66
CA THR A 598 -10.02 13.84 4.64
C THR A 598 -9.57 14.49 5.95
N LEU A 599 -8.41 14.07 6.47
CA LEU A 599 -7.81 14.62 7.69
C LEU A 599 -7.44 16.11 7.52
N ALA A 600 -6.83 16.46 6.40
CA ALA A 600 -6.48 17.86 6.10
C ALA A 600 -7.74 18.72 6.00
N ASN A 601 -8.81 18.21 5.41
CA ASN A 601 -10.09 18.88 5.32
C ASN A 601 -10.78 19.04 6.67
N ASP A 602 -10.70 18.04 7.54
CA ASP A 602 -11.20 18.16 8.92
C ASP A 602 -10.55 19.31 9.72
N LEU A 603 -9.28 19.60 9.42
CA LEU A 603 -8.46 20.52 10.18
C LEU A 603 -8.29 21.89 9.51
N ARG A 604 -8.32 21.95 8.18
CA ARG A 604 -7.86 23.11 7.39
C ARG A 604 -8.77 23.50 6.21
N ALA A 605 -9.90 22.83 5.97
CA ALA A 605 -10.83 23.30 4.94
C ALA A 605 -11.43 24.66 5.32
N VAL A 606 -11.54 25.54 4.36
CA VAL A 606 -12.09 26.90 4.54
C VAL A 606 -13.48 26.96 3.95
N THR A 607 -14.47 27.35 4.76
CA THR A 607 -15.81 27.65 4.28
C THR A 607 -16.06 29.16 4.45
N MET A 608 -16.47 29.81 3.37
CA MET A 608 -16.73 31.26 3.40
C MET A 608 -17.91 31.65 2.50
N GLN A 609 -18.42 32.85 2.71
CA GLN A 609 -19.37 33.50 1.80
C GLN A 609 -18.65 34.41 0.83
N VAL A 610 -18.95 34.28 -0.46
CA VAL A 610 -18.53 35.21 -1.52
C VAL A 610 -19.72 36.08 -1.88
N GLN A 611 -19.58 37.38 -1.67
CA GLN A 611 -20.64 38.39 -1.92
C GLN A 611 -20.63 38.79 -3.39
N SER A 612 -21.80 38.85 -4.02
CA SER A 612 -21.90 39.25 -5.44
C SER A 612 -21.52 40.74 -5.69
N ASN A 613 -21.71 41.60 -4.72
CA ASN A 613 -21.47 43.04 -4.82
C ASN A 613 -20.03 43.48 -4.46
N LYS A 614 -19.11 42.51 -4.28
CA LYS A 614 -17.70 42.76 -4.01
C LYS A 614 -16.84 42.19 -5.11
N ALA A 615 -15.84 42.93 -5.55
CA ALA A 615 -14.79 42.42 -6.41
C ALA A 615 -13.94 41.37 -5.66
N TRP A 616 -12.90 40.90 -6.25
CA TRP A 616 -12.02 39.85 -5.78
C TRP A 616 -11.88 39.76 -4.25
N GLN A 617 -12.40 38.70 -3.68
CA GLN A 617 -12.44 38.43 -2.25
C GLN A 617 -11.45 37.33 -1.90
N GLY A 618 -10.46 37.66 -1.05
CA GLY A 618 -9.46 36.71 -0.59
C GLY A 618 -10.07 35.61 0.26
N THR A 619 -9.63 34.39 0.06
CA THR A 619 -10.08 33.20 0.82
C THR A 619 -9.22 32.92 2.04
N GLY A 620 -8.06 33.53 2.19
CA GLY A 620 -7.02 33.22 3.14
C GLY A 620 -6.24 31.94 2.78
N VAL A 621 -6.62 31.27 1.69
CA VAL A 621 -5.95 30.01 1.26
C VAL A 621 -4.81 30.34 0.32
N GLN A 622 -3.59 29.99 0.76
CA GLN A 622 -2.40 30.08 -0.06
C GLN A 622 -2.26 28.81 -0.89
N LEU A 623 -2.19 28.94 -2.20
CA LEU A 623 -1.93 27.83 -3.11
C LEU A 623 -0.44 27.61 -3.27
N ASN A 624 -0.06 26.35 -3.36
CA ASN A 624 1.26 25.93 -3.78
C ASN A 624 1.16 24.71 -4.73
N ALA A 625 2.18 24.55 -5.56
CA ALA A 625 2.19 23.56 -6.64
C ALA A 625 2.13 22.08 -6.19
N GLN A 626 2.31 21.81 -4.89
CA GLN A 626 2.46 20.43 -4.39
C GLN A 626 1.21 19.93 -3.66
N VAL A 627 0.25 20.83 -3.39
CA VAL A 627 -0.95 20.49 -2.61
C VAL A 627 -2.19 20.76 -3.44
N PRO A 628 -2.80 19.72 -4.02
CA PRO A 628 -4.00 19.90 -4.83
C PRO A 628 -5.16 20.41 -3.97
N ARG A 629 -5.91 21.35 -4.52
CA ARG A 629 -7.08 21.97 -3.90
C ARG A 629 -8.25 22.00 -4.85
N VAL A 630 -9.44 21.93 -4.28
CA VAL A 630 -10.72 22.01 -4.99
C VAL A 630 -11.55 23.12 -4.36
N VAL A 631 -12.20 23.95 -5.17
CA VAL A 631 -13.29 24.79 -4.71
C VAL A 631 -14.61 24.13 -5.03
N ARG A 632 -15.53 24.14 -4.08
CA ARG A 632 -16.86 23.59 -4.23
C ARG A 632 -17.90 24.62 -3.80
N TYR A 633 -18.90 24.82 -4.63
CA TYR A 633 -20.14 25.49 -4.24
C TYR A 633 -20.89 24.61 -3.22
N VAL A 634 -21.40 25.22 -2.16
CA VAL A 634 -22.13 24.56 -1.09
C VAL A 634 -23.60 24.94 -1.11
N SER A 635 -23.87 26.25 -1.14
CA SER A 635 -25.24 26.78 -1.11
C SER A 635 -25.29 28.28 -1.39
N GLY A 636 -26.49 28.84 -1.46
CA GLY A 636 -26.72 30.23 -1.69
C GLY A 636 -27.06 30.53 -3.15
N GLN A 637 -27.51 31.72 -3.40
CA GLN A 637 -27.77 32.25 -4.74
C GLN A 637 -27.38 33.70 -4.79
N TRP A 638 -27.03 34.17 -5.97
CA TRP A 638 -26.73 35.56 -6.25
C TRP A 638 -27.19 35.94 -7.66
N CYS A 639 -27.15 37.22 -8.01
CA CYS A 639 -27.36 37.65 -9.38
C CYS A 639 -26.31 38.69 -9.77
N ALA A 640 -25.93 38.70 -11.06
CA ALA A 640 -25.07 39.70 -11.72
C ALA A 640 -25.90 40.86 -12.30
N SER A 641 -27.21 40.69 -12.47
CA SER A 641 -28.11 41.73 -12.92
C SER A 641 -29.55 41.36 -12.52
N LYS A 642 -30.41 42.37 -12.35
CA LYS A 642 -31.83 42.14 -12.03
C LYS A 642 -32.55 41.33 -13.09
N GLU A 643 -32.13 41.41 -14.34
CA GLU A 643 -32.73 40.70 -15.47
C GLU A 643 -32.27 39.24 -15.57
N GLY A 644 -31.07 38.93 -15.08
CA GLY A 644 -30.47 37.61 -15.10
C GLY A 644 -31.06 36.64 -14.09
N GLY A 645 -31.74 37.12 -13.07
CA GLY A 645 -32.31 36.32 -11.98
C GLY A 645 -31.25 35.79 -11.02
N MET A 646 -31.72 35.03 -10.00
CA MET A 646 -30.87 34.41 -9.01
C MET A 646 -30.28 33.10 -9.57
N VAL A 647 -28.96 32.93 -9.46
CA VAL A 647 -28.22 31.79 -10.00
C VAL A 647 -27.31 31.18 -8.93
N ASP A 648 -26.88 29.95 -9.13
CA ASP A 648 -25.88 29.24 -8.34
C ASP A 648 -24.44 29.50 -8.85
N GLY A 649 -23.49 28.68 -8.45
CA GLY A 649 -22.09 28.79 -8.86
C GLY A 649 -21.85 28.69 -10.36
N ASN A 650 -22.70 28.01 -11.11
CA ASN A 650 -22.57 27.88 -12.57
C ASN A 650 -22.97 29.17 -13.33
N GLY A 651 -23.70 30.07 -12.69
CA GLY A 651 -24.21 31.28 -13.31
C GLY A 651 -25.47 31.03 -14.16
N GLY A 652 -25.86 32.02 -14.92
CA GLY A 652 -27.06 32.00 -15.78
C GLY A 652 -26.83 31.40 -17.15
N SER A 653 -27.89 31.38 -17.98
CA SER A 653 -27.82 30.90 -19.37
C SER A 653 -27.17 31.87 -20.35
N ARG A 654 -26.93 33.14 -19.93
CA ARG A 654 -26.32 34.17 -20.77
C ARG A 654 -24.80 34.08 -20.71
N HIS A 655 -24.16 33.81 -21.83
CA HIS A 655 -22.71 33.85 -21.99
C HIS A 655 -22.29 35.16 -22.61
N ILE A 656 -21.57 35.98 -21.83
CA ILE A 656 -21.18 37.31 -22.25
C ILE A 656 -19.76 37.31 -22.79
N THR A 657 -19.59 37.79 -24.01
CA THR A 657 -18.29 37.82 -24.70
C THR A 657 -17.59 39.19 -24.66
N TYR A 658 -18.20 40.16 -23.99
CA TYR A 658 -17.59 41.52 -23.89
C TYR A 658 -16.25 41.43 -23.12
N SER A 659 -15.24 42.08 -23.64
CA SER A 659 -13.88 42.09 -23.05
C SER A 659 -13.81 42.82 -21.70
N SER A 660 -14.86 43.55 -21.31
CA SER A 660 -15.01 44.18 -20.01
C SER A 660 -15.47 43.26 -18.90
N TYR A 661 -16.03 42.06 -19.25
CA TYR A 661 -16.36 41.02 -18.25
C TYR A 661 -15.10 40.38 -17.71
N THR A 662 -15.16 39.98 -16.45
CA THR A 662 -14.00 39.45 -15.74
C THR A 662 -13.49 38.17 -16.35
N LEU A 663 -14.39 37.32 -16.86
CA LEU A 663 -14.08 36.10 -17.64
C LEU A 663 -14.99 36.07 -18.90
N PRO A 664 -14.57 36.70 -20.01
CA PRO A 664 -15.35 36.73 -21.24
C PRO A 664 -15.62 35.32 -21.78
N GLY A 665 -16.85 35.05 -22.21
CA GLY A 665 -17.28 33.73 -22.71
C GLY A 665 -17.81 32.77 -21.65
N ALA A 666 -17.59 33.02 -20.37
CA ALA A 666 -18.24 32.28 -19.29
C ALA A 666 -19.67 32.83 -19.02
N ALA A 667 -20.48 32.02 -18.31
CA ALA A 667 -21.83 32.43 -17.94
C ALA A 667 -21.82 33.69 -17.06
N GLU A 668 -22.78 34.58 -17.32
CA GLU A 668 -23.02 35.74 -16.46
C GLU A 668 -23.42 35.27 -15.06
N GLY A 669 -22.80 35.82 -14.02
CA GLY A 669 -23.02 35.38 -12.65
C GLY A 669 -22.32 34.09 -12.24
N ALA A 670 -21.47 33.48 -13.08
CA ALA A 670 -20.70 32.32 -12.70
C ALA A 670 -19.68 32.63 -11.59
N LEU A 671 -19.42 31.69 -10.72
CA LEU A 671 -18.31 31.79 -9.75
C LEU A 671 -16.98 31.62 -10.48
N ILE A 672 -16.10 32.57 -10.32
CA ILE A 672 -14.75 32.58 -10.91
C ILE A 672 -13.69 32.76 -9.83
N GLY A 673 -12.47 32.33 -10.12
CA GLY A 673 -11.31 32.45 -9.25
C GLY A 673 -10.11 33.04 -9.96
N ARG A 674 -9.15 33.55 -9.18
CA ARG A 674 -7.78 33.90 -9.61
C ARG A 674 -6.80 33.60 -8.49
N VAL A 675 -5.52 33.48 -8.83
CA VAL A 675 -4.45 33.27 -7.84
C VAL A 675 -3.57 34.50 -7.77
N GLY A 676 -3.54 35.15 -6.61
CA GLY A 676 -2.80 36.39 -6.37
C GLY A 676 -3.41 37.61 -7.04
N ASP A 677 -2.92 38.81 -6.68
CA ASP A 677 -3.32 40.07 -7.27
C ASP A 677 -2.88 40.12 -8.73
N GLY A 678 -3.85 40.29 -9.64
CA GLY A 678 -3.58 40.34 -11.09
C GLY A 678 -3.45 38.96 -11.76
N GLY A 679 -3.71 37.85 -11.06
CA GLY A 679 -3.75 36.53 -11.66
C GLY A 679 -4.83 36.38 -12.74
N THR A 680 -4.61 35.51 -13.74
CA THR A 680 -5.59 35.25 -14.79
C THR A 680 -6.84 34.58 -14.21
N PRO A 681 -8.05 35.12 -14.45
CA PRO A 681 -9.29 34.53 -14.01
C PRO A 681 -9.54 33.16 -14.67
N PHE A 682 -10.16 32.25 -13.91
CA PHE A 682 -10.62 30.94 -14.39
C PHE A 682 -12.01 30.60 -13.83
N LEU A 683 -12.73 29.78 -14.55
CA LEU A 683 -14.07 29.33 -14.15
C LEU A 683 -13.98 28.32 -12.99
N ILE A 684 -14.82 28.49 -11.99
CA ILE A 684 -15.04 27.53 -10.91
C ILE A 684 -16.38 26.82 -11.09
N GLY A 685 -17.46 27.56 -11.31
CA GLY A 685 -18.79 26.98 -11.38
C GLY A 685 -19.20 26.33 -10.06
N ASP A 686 -19.80 25.15 -10.13
CA ASP A 686 -20.17 24.35 -8.95
C ASP A 686 -18.94 23.69 -8.32
N ARG A 687 -17.92 23.38 -9.12
CA ARG A 687 -16.74 22.68 -8.65
C ARG A 687 -15.57 22.82 -9.63
N ALA A 688 -14.41 23.15 -9.13
CA ALA A 688 -13.21 23.23 -9.96
C ALA A 688 -11.98 22.75 -9.21
N GLN A 689 -11.10 22.03 -9.95
CA GLN A 689 -9.72 21.80 -9.54
C GLN A 689 -8.95 23.09 -9.66
N LEU A 690 -8.25 23.48 -8.60
CA LEU A 690 -7.43 24.68 -8.63
C LEU A 690 -6.11 24.44 -9.39
N PRO A 691 -5.56 25.47 -10.06
CA PRO A 691 -4.30 25.37 -10.78
C PRO A 691 -3.15 24.96 -9.85
N VAL A 692 -2.47 23.83 -10.17
CA VAL A 692 -1.36 23.30 -9.35
C VAL A 692 -0.02 23.99 -9.62
N ASN A 693 0.10 24.80 -10.66
CA ASN A 693 1.35 25.47 -11.06
C ASN A 693 1.36 26.98 -10.72
N GLN A 694 0.40 27.44 -9.94
CA GLN A 694 0.31 28.84 -9.50
C GLN A 694 0.54 28.93 -7.98
N GLN A 695 1.17 30.02 -7.55
CA GLN A 695 1.42 30.33 -6.14
C GLN A 695 0.78 31.67 -5.78
N GLY A 696 0.18 31.75 -4.61
CA GLY A 696 -0.45 32.95 -4.09
C GLY A 696 -1.80 32.67 -3.45
N GLU A 697 -2.43 33.71 -2.94
CA GLU A 697 -3.75 33.61 -2.33
C GLU A 697 -4.83 33.37 -3.40
N LEU A 698 -5.72 32.41 -3.15
CA LEU A 698 -6.93 32.24 -3.95
C LEU A 698 -7.90 33.36 -3.66
N GLN A 699 -8.35 34.05 -4.70
CA GLN A 699 -9.39 35.08 -4.66
C GLN A 699 -10.58 34.65 -5.52
N LEU A 700 -11.77 34.98 -5.05
CA LEU A 700 -13.04 34.61 -5.67
C LEU A 700 -13.88 35.83 -6.01
N CYS A 701 -14.62 35.72 -7.09
CA CYS A 701 -15.50 36.81 -7.58
C CYS A 701 -16.67 36.22 -8.38
N ILE A 702 -17.70 37.02 -8.59
CA ILE A 702 -18.75 36.79 -9.58
C ILE A 702 -18.24 37.17 -10.97
N ASN A 703 -18.63 36.45 -12.01
CA ASN A 703 -18.38 36.85 -13.39
C ASN A 703 -19.35 37.94 -13.81
N ASP A 704 -18.85 39.18 -13.86
CA ASP A 704 -19.58 40.41 -14.17
C ASP A 704 -18.64 41.48 -14.74
N ASP A 705 -19.19 42.60 -15.23
CA ASP A 705 -18.42 43.75 -15.67
C ASP A 705 -17.98 44.63 -14.49
N LEU A 706 -16.78 44.35 -13.96
CA LEU A 706 -16.22 45.16 -12.85
C LEU A 706 -15.91 46.59 -13.25
N THR A 707 -15.85 46.91 -14.55
CA THR A 707 -15.47 48.23 -15.09
C THR A 707 -16.67 49.14 -15.36
N ARG A 708 -17.90 48.59 -15.30
CA ARG A 708 -19.16 49.28 -15.59
C ARG A 708 -19.25 49.83 -17.04
N GLN A 709 -18.58 49.20 -17.97
CA GLN A 709 -18.67 49.59 -19.39
C GLN A 709 -19.99 49.10 -20.04
N HIS A 710 -20.55 48.02 -19.50
CA HIS A 710 -21.77 47.39 -20.00
C HIS A 710 -22.74 47.09 -18.84
N GLY A 711 -23.27 48.12 -18.18
CA GLY A 711 -24.25 47.97 -17.12
C GLY A 711 -23.84 48.61 -15.80
N ALA A 712 -24.50 48.22 -14.70
CA ALA A 712 -24.27 48.76 -13.37
C ALA A 712 -23.05 48.13 -12.67
N GLY A 713 -22.48 47.08 -13.24
CA GLY A 713 -21.41 46.27 -12.62
C GLY A 713 -21.86 45.74 -11.28
N LEU A 714 -21.01 45.71 -10.30
CA LEU A 714 -21.32 45.10 -8.98
C LEU A 714 -22.37 45.86 -8.15
N THR A 715 -22.88 47.01 -8.61
CA THR A 715 -23.75 47.88 -7.75
C THR A 715 -25.20 47.41 -7.67
N ASP A 716 -25.68 46.67 -8.64
CA ASP A 716 -27.03 46.10 -8.67
C ASP A 716 -27.03 44.60 -8.34
N ASN A 717 -25.87 44.02 -8.08
CA ASN A 717 -25.74 42.64 -7.67
C ASN A 717 -26.28 42.42 -6.26
N VAL A 718 -26.96 41.30 -6.07
CA VAL A 718 -27.48 40.87 -4.74
C VAL A 718 -27.20 39.40 -4.49
N GLY A 719 -27.11 39.05 -3.22
CA GLY A 719 -26.92 37.66 -2.79
C GLY A 719 -25.46 37.29 -2.56
N ALA A 720 -25.28 36.05 -2.15
CA ALA A 720 -23.98 35.46 -1.86
C ALA A 720 -24.00 33.97 -2.08
N LEU A 721 -22.83 33.41 -2.43
CA LEU A 721 -22.60 31.96 -2.44
C LEU A 721 -21.78 31.55 -1.24
N THR A 722 -22.16 30.45 -0.62
CA THR A 722 -21.30 29.74 0.33
C THR A 722 -20.46 28.74 -0.45
N ILE A 723 -19.16 28.85 -0.31
CA ILE A 723 -18.17 27.96 -0.96
C ILE A 723 -17.32 27.27 0.09
N ARG A 724 -16.71 26.17 -0.32
CA ARG A 724 -15.71 25.48 0.47
C ARG A 724 -14.46 25.22 -0.35
N VAL A 725 -13.30 25.57 0.20
CA VAL A 725 -11.99 25.26 -0.36
C VAL A 725 -11.44 24.04 0.39
N GLU A 726 -11.21 22.96 -0.34
CA GLU A 726 -10.85 21.66 0.19
C GLU A 726 -9.49 21.20 -0.32
N PHE A 727 -8.83 20.30 0.43
CA PHE A 727 -7.72 19.50 -0.06
C PHE A 727 -8.26 18.36 -0.90
N GLY A 728 -7.49 17.94 -1.91
CA GLY A 728 -7.81 16.83 -2.78
C GLY A 728 -7.81 17.19 -4.25
N SER A 729 -8.12 16.19 -5.07
CA SER A 729 -8.25 16.31 -6.53
C SER A 729 -9.65 15.91 -6.95
N LEU A 730 -10.11 16.45 -8.08
CA LEU A 730 -11.40 16.09 -8.70
C LEU A 730 -11.36 14.70 -9.31
#